data_8a89761bd7155c89d3e6ff281e5762f8
#
_entry.id   8a89761bd7155c89d3e6ff281e5762f8
#
_cell.length_a   1.000
_cell.length_b   1.000
_cell.length_c   1.000
_cell.angle_alpha   90.00
_cell.angle_beta   90.00
_cell.angle_gamma   90.00
#
_symmetry.space_group_name_H-M   'P 1'
#
loop_
_entity.id
_entity.type
_entity.pdbx_description
1 polymer ?
#
loop_
_entity_poly.entity_id
_entity_poly.type
_entity_poly.pdbx_seq_one_letter_code
_entity_poly.pdbx_strand_id
1 'polypeptide(L)'
;MAEAHPVGFRWVMKAKERGATIIHVDPRFSRTSALADIWVPIRAGGDIAFLGGLIRHIIENNLFFRDYVVHYTNASCILREDFRDAEEGATGFFSGWNEQRRAYDNKSWGYQGDSGLSFPERDLTLQHPRCAFQSLRRHFGRYTPEMVEKICGIPPALFQKVADALVAASGPDKTAAICYALGWTQHSKGVQIIRTAAILQLLLGNIGRPGGGILALRGHASIQGSTDIPTLYDILPGYLSMPKGDGTEETLRDYLAHQTKPTGLWNNYPSYFISLMKAYYGKNATAENDFGYSWVPKITGNHSFFEYVSSMADGKMEGMFVMGQNPAVAGANSRLQRKALSKLKWLVVRDLVEIEAAAFWADSPEIERGELKTEEIETEVFFFPSAGHAENDGTFTNTQRLLQWRQPAVPPPGDCRSDEWFMHQLAIRLIAKAKASNDPIDEPLRNLDWWYPEDETGMPPTEAILAEINGWYTNPQSDADGVVCGLARNGDPHHGPQIDGYPRLKSDGSTACGGWIYSGVYGPDKVNKANSRQSKDYLGHGWGFSWPGDRRIIYNRASAAPTGEPWSEGKKLVWWDQEQRKWGGIDIPDFVADKSPEFRPVGNESGLDAIPGDAPFILHEDGLGWLHVPKGLQDGPMPTHYEPLESPVHNALYSRDTNPVVNWFTRQENRFAPPGDPRFPFVLTTYRLTEHHTAGGMSRFLSHLAELQPELFAEMSPELARELKIDNGDYISVVSLRGAIEARALVSRRIRPMHLNGKTVHQIAMPFHFGSAGPVRGDATNDLVPMSGEPNVTIMEAKALACNIVPGRLPRGPMFEEWLKKYVPADGPPNLHPEQPPPEKAAPVKEIKSGYSLQGRPE
;
A
#
# COMPACT_ATOMS: atom_id res chain seq x y z
N MET A 1 -10.77 13.92 1.61
CA MET A 1 -10.73 13.52 3.04
C MET A 1 -12.08 13.73 3.71
N ALA A 2 -12.72 14.89 3.60
CA ALA A 2 -14.04 15.17 4.20
C ALA A 2 -15.14 14.18 3.77
N GLU A 3 -15.08 13.64 2.55
CA GLU A 3 -16.06 12.68 2.03
C GLU A 3 -15.75 11.25 2.46
N ALA A 4 -14.50 10.77 2.27
CA ALA A 4 -14.15 9.37 2.50
C ALA A 4 -13.54 9.08 3.89
N HIS A 5 -13.12 10.09 4.65
CA HIS A 5 -12.53 9.97 5.99
C HIS A 5 -13.08 11.08 6.91
N PRO A 6 -14.41 11.17 7.11
CA PRO A 6 -15.03 12.32 7.80
C PRO A 6 -14.59 12.43 9.27
N VAL A 7 -14.40 11.32 9.97
CA VAL A 7 -13.95 11.33 11.36
C VAL A 7 -12.52 11.87 11.49
N GLY A 8 -11.60 11.47 10.60
CA GLY A 8 -10.26 12.02 10.54
C GLY A 8 -10.23 13.50 10.14
N PHE A 9 -11.16 13.92 9.28
CA PHE A 9 -11.23 15.31 8.83
C PHE A 9 -11.61 16.29 9.94
N ARG A 10 -12.31 15.86 10.98
CA ARG A 10 -12.58 16.68 12.18
C ARG A 10 -11.30 17.21 12.83
N TRP A 11 -10.22 16.41 12.80
CA TRP A 11 -8.91 16.84 13.34
C TRP A 11 -8.23 17.85 12.43
N VAL A 12 -8.42 17.74 11.11
CA VAL A 12 -7.97 18.77 10.16
C VAL A 12 -8.69 20.11 10.44
N MET A 13 -9.99 20.07 10.69
CA MET A 13 -10.75 21.29 11.06
C MET A 13 -10.27 21.88 12.39
N LYS A 14 -9.96 21.05 13.39
CA LYS A 14 -9.35 21.53 14.64
C LYS A 14 -7.96 22.15 14.43
N ALA A 15 -7.17 21.63 13.51
CA ALA A 15 -5.89 22.25 13.13
C ALA A 15 -6.13 23.62 12.48
N LYS A 16 -7.13 23.72 11.59
CA LYS A 16 -7.53 24.99 10.96
C LYS A 16 -7.98 26.03 11.97
N GLU A 17 -8.80 25.65 12.95
CA GLU A 17 -9.22 26.53 14.07
C GLU A 17 -8.02 27.08 14.85
N ARG A 18 -6.88 26.37 14.85
CA ARG A 18 -5.63 26.79 15.48
C ARG A 18 -4.67 27.52 14.51
N GLY A 19 -5.14 27.90 13.33
CA GLY A 19 -4.39 28.68 12.34
C GLY A 19 -3.59 27.86 11.32
N ALA A 20 -3.81 26.54 11.22
CA ALA A 20 -3.19 25.76 10.14
C ALA A 20 -3.79 26.12 8.78
N THR A 21 -2.94 26.26 7.77
CA THR A 21 -3.36 26.41 6.38
C THR A 21 -3.66 25.07 5.74
N ILE A 22 -4.83 24.90 5.17
CA ILE A 22 -5.27 23.68 4.50
C ILE A 22 -5.16 23.86 2.99
N ILE A 23 -4.28 23.07 2.37
CA ILE A 23 -4.11 23.00 0.92
C ILE A 23 -4.73 21.70 0.44
N HIS A 24 -5.64 21.77 -0.54
CA HIS A 24 -6.24 20.60 -1.15
C HIS A 24 -5.90 20.53 -2.64
N VAL A 25 -5.19 19.49 -3.04
CA VAL A 25 -4.82 19.20 -4.43
C VAL A 25 -5.68 18.04 -4.93
N ASP A 26 -6.54 18.30 -5.90
CA ASP A 26 -7.49 17.30 -6.41
C ASP A 26 -8.02 17.75 -7.78
N PRO A 27 -8.18 16.85 -8.77
CA PRO A 27 -8.81 17.18 -10.05
C PRO A 27 -10.23 17.74 -9.90
N ARG A 28 -10.96 17.31 -8.88
CA ARG A 28 -12.35 17.62 -8.60
C ARG A 28 -12.48 18.50 -7.36
N PHE A 29 -13.30 19.55 -7.44
CA PHE A 29 -13.72 20.33 -6.27
C PHE A 29 -14.66 19.49 -5.39
N SER A 30 -14.19 19.09 -4.22
CA SER A 30 -14.91 18.23 -3.27
C SER A 30 -15.31 18.99 -2.01
N ARG A 31 -15.99 18.32 -1.08
CA ARG A 31 -16.27 18.88 0.26
C ARG A 31 -14.99 19.27 1.02
N THR A 32 -13.87 18.58 0.75
CA THR A 32 -12.56 19.00 1.30
C THR A 32 -12.11 20.33 0.69
N SER A 33 -12.28 20.52 -0.63
CA SER A 33 -11.95 21.77 -1.32
C SER A 33 -12.73 22.97 -0.79
N ALA A 34 -14.01 22.74 -0.45
CA ALA A 34 -14.90 23.80 0.08
C ALA A 34 -14.44 24.32 1.47
N LEU A 35 -13.66 23.52 2.20
CA LEU A 35 -13.16 23.85 3.52
C LEU A 35 -11.66 24.17 3.53
N ALA A 36 -10.95 23.97 2.41
CA ALA A 36 -9.56 24.32 2.25
C ALA A 36 -9.37 25.84 2.08
N ASP A 37 -8.18 26.33 2.44
CA ASP A 37 -7.77 27.72 2.20
C ASP A 37 -7.26 27.91 0.76
N ILE A 38 -6.68 26.84 0.20
CA ILE A 38 -6.19 26.79 -1.18
C ILE A 38 -6.67 25.50 -1.82
N TRP A 39 -7.44 25.60 -2.89
CA TRP A 39 -7.72 24.47 -3.78
C TRP A 39 -6.88 24.57 -5.05
N VAL A 40 -6.22 23.46 -5.38
CA VAL A 40 -5.36 23.32 -6.56
C VAL A 40 -5.95 22.25 -7.47
N PRO A 41 -6.66 22.65 -8.54
CA PRO A 41 -7.07 21.71 -9.57
C PRO A 41 -5.82 21.19 -10.30
N ILE A 42 -5.72 19.88 -10.46
CA ILE A 42 -4.58 19.21 -11.11
C ILE A 42 -5.10 18.27 -12.20
N ARG A 43 -4.37 18.14 -13.30
CA ARG A 43 -4.60 17.01 -14.21
C ARG A 43 -4.21 15.70 -13.52
N ALA A 44 -5.11 14.72 -13.53
CA ALA A 44 -4.82 13.39 -13.00
C ALA A 44 -3.58 12.78 -13.68
N GLY A 45 -2.62 12.31 -12.89
CA GLY A 45 -1.34 11.78 -13.35
C GLY A 45 -0.19 12.79 -13.46
N GLY A 46 -0.42 14.08 -13.11
CA GLY A 46 0.61 15.12 -13.08
C GLY A 46 1.37 15.26 -11.76
N ASP A 47 1.11 14.42 -10.78
CA ASP A 47 1.51 14.57 -9.37
C ASP A 47 3.03 14.71 -9.15
N ILE A 48 3.86 13.88 -9.84
CA ILE A 48 5.32 13.97 -9.73
C ILE A 48 5.84 15.31 -10.24
N ALA A 49 5.27 15.83 -11.32
CA ALA A 49 5.69 17.11 -11.85
C ALA A 49 5.35 18.28 -10.89
N PHE A 50 4.17 18.26 -10.29
CA PHE A 50 3.77 19.26 -9.29
C PHE A 50 4.66 19.21 -8.03
N LEU A 51 4.82 18.03 -7.43
CA LEU A 51 5.67 17.84 -6.24
C LEU A 51 7.14 18.09 -6.56
N GLY A 52 7.60 17.67 -7.75
CA GLY A 52 8.96 17.93 -8.24
C GLY A 52 9.24 19.42 -8.42
N GLY A 53 8.24 20.19 -8.86
CA GLY A 53 8.32 21.64 -8.90
C GLY A 53 8.50 22.27 -7.52
N LEU A 54 7.79 21.77 -6.49
CA LEU A 54 7.97 22.22 -5.11
C LEU A 54 9.38 21.88 -4.58
N ILE A 55 9.89 20.67 -4.88
CA ILE A 55 11.27 20.29 -4.53
C ILE A 55 12.28 21.22 -5.19
N ARG A 56 12.11 21.48 -6.51
CA ARG A 56 12.95 22.45 -7.24
C ARG A 56 12.95 23.81 -6.57
N HIS A 57 11.77 24.35 -6.27
CA HIS A 57 11.63 25.67 -5.63
C HIS A 57 12.39 25.74 -4.32
N ILE A 58 12.30 24.69 -3.47
CA ILE A 58 12.98 24.61 -2.19
C ILE A 58 14.51 24.53 -2.35
N ILE A 59 15.00 23.71 -3.26
CA ILE A 59 16.45 23.52 -3.48
C ILE A 59 17.08 24.75 -4.11
N GLU A 60 16.50 25.33 -5.16
CA GLU A 60 17.04 26.47 -5.90
C GLU A 60 17.09 27.75 -5.04
N ASN A 61 16.15 27.92 -4.12
CA ASN A 61 16.08 29.07 -3.22
C ASN A 61 16.69 28.81 -1.84
N ASN A 62 17.36 27.65 -1.62
CA ASN A 62 17.97 27.24 -0.34
C ASN A 62 17.00 27.29 0.85
N LEU A 63 15.75 26.86 0.64
CA LEU A 63 14.65 26.88 1.62
C LEU A 63 14.51 25.53 2.38
N PHE A 64 15.42 24.59 2.22
CA PHE A 64 15.42 23.31 2.92
C PHE A 64 16.03 23.44 4.33
N PHE A 65 15.63 22.54 5.23
CA PHE A 65 16.19 22.50 6.59
C PHE A 65 17.58 21.85 6.56
N ARG A 66 18.62 22.67 6.35
CA ARG A 66 19.98 22.25 6.02
C ARG A 66 20.54 21.21 6.99
N ASP A 67 20.53 21.49 8.30
CA ASP A 67 21.15 20.60 9.29
C ASP A 67 20.47 19.23 9.35
N TYR A 68 19.13 19.19 9.27
CA TYR A 68 18.37 17.96 9.17
C TYR A 68 18.74 17.18 7.91
N VAL A 69 18.79 17.85 6.75
CA VAL A 69 19.09 17.22 5.45
C VAL A 69 20.52 16.64 5.44
N VAL A 70 21.50 17.40 5.89
CA VAL A 70 22.91 16.98 5.91
C VAL A 70 23.14 15.76 6.81
N HIS A 71 22.54 15.76 7.99
CA HIS A 71 22.84 14.73 9.01
C HIS A 71 21.92 13.51 8.91
N TYR A 72 20.65 13.72 8.57
CA TYR A 72 19.63 12.67 8.66
C TYR A 72 19.22 12.06 7.32
N THR A 73 19.78 12.56 6.20
CA THR A 73 19.50 11.99 4.89
C THR A 73 20.77 11.60 4.15
N ASN A 74 20.62 10.85 3.08
CA ASN A 74 21.72 10.49 2.18
C ASN A 74 22.09 11.62 1.18
N ALA A 75 21.64 12.86 1.42
CA ALA A 75 21.97 14.02 0.59
C ALA A 75 23.47 14.21 0.38
N SER A 76 24.25 13.98 1.44
CA SER A 76 25.70 14.15 1.44
C SER A 76 26.50 12.97 0.89
N CYS A 77 25.88 11.82 0.65
CA CYS A 77 26.56 10.63 0.10
C CYS A 77 26.98 10.86 -1.36
N ILE A 78 28.21 10.42 -1.69
CA ILE A 78 28.78 10.57 -3.04
C ILE A 78 28.37 9.36 -3.88
N LEU A 79 27.65 9.60 -4.99
CA LEU A 79 27.20 8.57 -5.92
C LEU A 79 28.38 8.01 -6.75
N ARG A 80 28.25 6.78 -7.16
CA ARG A 80 29.22 6.08 -8.03
C ARG A 80 29.47 6.86 -9.32
N GLU A 81 30.65 6.67 -9.93
CA GLU A 81 31.05 7.36 -11.16
C GLU A 81 30.24 6.95 -12.38
N ASP A 82 29.74 5.72 -12.39
CA ASP A 82 28.95 5.14 -13.46
C ASP A 82 27.46 5.47 -13.36
N PHE A 83 27.00 6.17 -12.32
CA PHE A 83 25.62 6.66 -12.24
C PHE A 83 25.34 7.72 -13.31
N ARG A 84 24.19 7.57 -14.01
CA ARG A 84 23.64 8.57 -14.95
C ARG A 84 22.19 8.82 -14.62
N ASP A 85 21.82 10.10 -14.63
CA ASP A 85 20.42 10.53 -14.45
C ASP A 85 19.60 10.30 -15.73
N ALA A 86 18.28 10.18 -15.58
CA ALA A 86 17.30 10.10 -16.67
C ALA A 86 17.37 11.28 -17.66
N GLU A 87 17.91 12.42 -17.24
CA GLU A 87 18.09 13.62 -18.06
C GLU A 87 19.21 13.53 -19.11
N GLU A 88 20.25 12.73 -18.87
CA GLU A 88 21.48 12.76 -19.66
C GLU A 88 21.32 12.29 -21.11
N GLY A 89 20.16 11.76 -21.48
CA GLY A 89 19.89 11.34 -22.86
C GLY A 89 18.54 11.79 -23.40
N ALA A 90 17.78 12.59 -22.68
CA ALA A 90 16.39 12.97 -22.99
C ALA A 90 15.46 11.78 -23.27
N THR A 91 15.89 10.57 -22.87
CA THR A 91 15.17 9.31 -23.09
C THR A 91 14.30 8.88 -21.91
N GLY A 92 14.54 9.46 -20.72
CA GLY A 92 13.87 9.09 -19.48
C GLY A 92 14.45 7.83 -18.81
N PHE A 93 15.61 7.32 -19.24
CA PHE A 93 16.26 6.17 -18.63
C PHE A 93 17.40 6.58 -17.69
N PHE A 94 17.43 5.97 -16.52
CA PHE A 94 18.60 5.98 -15.65
C PHE A 94 19.68 4.99 -16.15
N SER A 95 20.89 5.11 -15.61
CA SER A 95 21.93 4.10 -15.84
C SER A 95 21.49 2.71 -15.39
N GLY A 96 21.99 1.68 -16.05
CA GLY A 96 21.62 0.29 -15.78
C GLY A 96 20.41 -0.22 -16.56
N TRP A 97 19.78 0.60 -17.41
CA TRP A 97 18.68 0.14 -18.26
C TRP A 97 19.11 -0.97 -19.23
N ASN A 98 18.32 -2.04 -19.25
CA ASN A 98 18.49 -3.15 -20.20
C ASN A 98 17.22 -3.29 -21.04
N GLU A 99 17.32 -2.97 -22.31
CA GLU A 99 16.19 -2.98 -23.27
C GLU A 99 15.61 -4.38 -23.47
N GLN A 100 16.45 -5.43 -23.52
CA GLN A 100 15.98 -6.80 -23.73
C GLN A 100 15.21 -7.36 -22.53
N ARG A 101 15.67 -7.02 -21.33
CA ARG A 101 15.05 -7.45 -20.07
C ARG A 101 13.93 -6.51 -19.61
N ARG A 102 13.87 -5.30 -20.18
CA ARG A 102 13.00 -4.20 -19.74
C ARG A 102 13.10 -4.00 -18.22
N ALA A 103 14.32 -3.89 -17.74
CA ALA A 103 14.60 -3.77 -16.33
C ALA A 103 15.91 -3.03 -16.09
N TYR A 104 16.07 -2.48 -14.91
CA TYR A 104 17.33 -1.88 -14.49
C TYR A 104 18.24 -2.88 -13.79
N ASP A 105 19.54 -2.81 -14.06
CA ASP A 105 20.60 -3.25 -13.15
C ASP A 105 20.96 -2.03 -12.28
N ASN A 106 20.69 -2.10 -11.01
CA ASN A 106 20.82 -0.99 -10.06
C ASN A 106 22.23 -0.81 -9.48
N LYS A 107 23.22 -1.59 -9.95
CA LYS A 107 24.60 -1.53 -9.38
C LYS A 107 25.21 -0.15 -9.44
N SER A 108 24.90 0.63 -10.50
CA SER A 108 25.40 2.00 -10.65
C SER A 108 24.72 3.02 -9.73
N TRP A 109 23.61 2.66 -9.05
CA TRP A 109 22.85 3.59 -8.19
C TRP A 109 23.42 3.74 -6.79
N GLY A 110 24.36 2.89 -6.39
CA GLY A 110 25.02 2.90 -5.09
C GLY A 110 25.97 4.07 -4.88
N TYR A 111 26.68 4.05 -3.77
CA TYR A 111 27.59 5.09 -3.36
C TYR A 111 29.04 4.71 -3.62
N GLN A 112 29.90 5.72 -3.68
CA GLN A 112 31.35 5.55 -3.70
C GLN A 112 31.83 5.16 -2.29
N GLY A 113 32.77 4.22 -2.22
CA GLY A 113 33.29 3.71 -0.94
C GLY A 113 32.37 2.73 -0.20
N ASP A 114 31.20 2.41 -0.73
CA ASP A 114 30.29 1.43 -0.13
C ASP A 114 30.81 0.02 -0.40
N SER A 115 31.41 -0.61 0.60
CA SER A 115 31.89 -2.00 0.56
C SER A 115 30.98 -2.95 1.35
N GLY A 116 29.76 -2.52 1.70
CA GLY A 116 28.78 -3.30 2.46
C GLY A 116 28.99 -3.29 3.98
N LEU A 117 30.15 -2.86 4.48
CA LEU A 117 30.47 -2.72 5.90
C LEU A 117 31.05 -1.34 6.25
N SER A 118 31.41 -0.54 5.26
CA SER A 118 31.88 0.83 5.44
C SER A 118 30.80 1.83 5.11
N PHE A 119 30.77 2.94 5.87
CA PHE A 119 29.87 4.05 5.52
C PHE A 119 30.30 4.68 4.19
N PRO A 120 29.35 5.11 3.34
CA PRO A 120 29.65 5.76 2.08
C PRO A 120 30.43 7.06 2.30
N GLU A 121 31.26 7.45 1.31
CA GLU A 121 31.91 8.76 1.32
C GLU A 121 30.85 9.86 1.31
N ARG A 122 31.07 10.89 2.15
CA ARG A 122 30.10 11.99 2.33
C ARG A 122 30.77 13.35 2.20
N ASP A 123 30.07 14.27 1.54
CA ASP A 123 30.37 15.70 1.52
C ASP A 123 29.31 16.48 2.31
N LEU A 124 29.61 16.84 3.55
CA LEU A 124 28.69 17.58 4.42
C LEU A 124 28.45 19.02 3.95
N THR A 125 29.28 19.53 3.03
CA THR A 125 29.06 20.85 2.41
C THR A 125 27.96 20.82 1.37
N LEU A 126 27.62 19.64 0.82
CA LEU A 126 26.70 19.40 -0.27
C LEU A 126 27.16 20.01 -1.61
N GLN A 127 28.46 20.28 -1.76
CA GLN A 127 29.00 20.94 -2.97
C GLN A 127 29.63 19.96 -3.97
N HIS A 128 30.03 18.78 -3.53
CA HIS A 128 30.64 17.80 -4.43
C HIS A 128 29.69 17.46 -5.59
N PRO A 129 30.13 17.53 -6.86
CA PRO A 129 29.24 17.41 -8.04
C PRO A 129 28.46 16.10 -8.09
N ARG A 130 28.95 15.04 -7.47
CA ARG A 130 28.32 13.73 -7.39
C ARG A 130 27.67 13.41 -6.04
N CYS A 131 27.60 14.35 -5.10
CA CYS A 131 26.78 14.07 -3.92
C CYS A 131 25.31 13.95 -4.32
N ALA A 132 24.55 13.11 -3.62
CA ALA A 132 23.15 12.83 -3.94
C ALA A 132 22.32 14.13 -4.00
N PHE A 133 22.63 15.14 -3.17
CA PHE A 133 21.96 16.44 -3.21
C PHE A 133 22.16 17.17 -4.54
N GLN A 134 23.35 17.19 -5.11
CA GLN A 134 23.59 17.85 -6.39
C GLN A 134 22.97 17.07 -7.56
N SER A 135 22.92 15.75 -7.46
CA SER A 135 22.16 14.92 -8.40
C SER A 135 20.66 15.23 -8.33
N LEU A 136 20.11 15.31 -7.12
CA LEU A 136 18.72 15.68 -6.87
C LEU A 136 18.40 17.08 -7.44
N ARG A 137 19.29 18.05 -7.23
CA ARG A 137 19.15 19.41 -7.77
C ARG A 137 19.06 19.43 -9.30
N ARG A 138 19.96 18.70 -9.98
CA ARG A 138 19.91 18.55 -11.45
C ARG A 138 18.64 17.85 -11.88
N HIS A 139 18.29 16.74 -11.21
CA HIS A 139 17.12 15.94 -11.53
C HIS A 139 15.81 16.75 -11.43
N PHE A 140 15.57 17.45 -10.35
CA PHE A 140 14.35 18.25 -10.18
C PHE A 140 14.41 19.62 -10.87
N GLY A 141 15.56 20.06 -11.35
CA GLY A 141 15.72 21.33 -12.07
C GLY A 141 14.80 21.49 -13.29
N ARG A 142 14.38 20.38 -13.90
CA ARG A 142 13.45 20.32 -15.05
C ARG A 142 12.04 20.77 -14.74
N TYR A 143 11.57 20.63 -13.51
CA TYR A 143 10.20 20.95 -13.12
C TYR A 143 10.05 22.45 -12.79
N THR A 144 10.28 23.30 -13.78
CA THR A 144 10.02 24.74 -13.65
C THR A 144 8.53 25.02 -13.47
N PRO A 145 8.10 26.19 -12.95
CA PRO A 145 6.69 26.53 -12.86
C PRO A 145 5.94 26.42 -14.20
N GLU A 146 6.61 26.77 -15.32
CA GLU A 146 6.06 26.64 -16.67
C GLU A 146 5.92 25.17 -17.09
N MET A 147 6.86 24.30 -16.69
CA MET A 147 6.75 22.86 -16.94
C MET A 147 5.65 22.23 -16.09
N VAL A 148 5.48 22.67 -14.85
CA VAL A 148 4.36 22.27 -13.99
C VAL A 148 3.02 22.68 -14.60
N GLU A 149 2.90 23.90 -15.13
CA GLU A 149 1.70 24.34 -15.85
C GLU A 149 1.45 23.47 -17.08
N LYS A 150 2.49 23.20 -17.88
CA LYS A 150 2.43 22.40 -19.10
C LYS A 150 1.95 20.98 -18.88
N ILE A 151 2.37 20.34 -17.78
CA ILE A 151 2.04 18.94 -17.43
C ILE A 151 0.76 18.85 -16.59
N CYS A 152 0.61 19.73 -15.60
CA CYS A 152 -0.43 19.64 -14.57
C CYS A 152 -1.60 20.56 -14.81
N GLY A 153 -1.45 21.59 -15.64
CA GLY A 153 -2.44 22.65 -15.84
C GLY A 153 -2.58 23.60 -14.64
N ILE A 154 -1.57 23.66 -13.77
CA ILE A 154 -1.56 24.54 -12.60
C ILE A 154 -0.84 25.85 -12.97
N PRO A 155 -1.54 27.02 -12.94
CA PRO A 155 -0.90 28.28 -13.27
C PRO A 155 0.27 28.62 -12.33
N PRO A 156 1.37 29.24 -12.81
CA PRO A 156 2.54 29.59 -12.01
C PRO A 156 2.23 30.40 -10.74
N ALA A 157 1.27 31.31 -10.79
CA ALA A 157 0.85 32.10 -9.63
C ALA A 157 0.20 31.22 -8.52
N LEU A 158 -0.59 30.20 -8.89
CA LEU A 158 -1.18 29.27 -7.94
C LEU A 158 -0.11 28.32 -7.38
N PHE A 159 0.79 27.85 -8.24
CA PHE A 159 1.94 27.03 -7.83
C PHE A 159 2.78 27.80 -6.78
N GLN A 160 3.14 29.05 -7.04
CA GLN A 160 3.92 29.89 -6.12
C GLN A 160 3.22 30.05 -4.77
N LYS A 161 1.91 30.31 -4.78
CA LYS A 161 1.12 30.43 -3.55
C LYS A 161 1.19 29.17 -2.67
N VAL A 162 1.18 27.99 -3.30
CA VAL A 162 1.34 26.71 -2.58
C VAL A 162 2.75 26.54 -2.03
N ALA A 163 3.76 26.84 -2.85
CA ALA A 163 5.16 26.75 -2.44
C ALA A 163 5.46 27.65 -1.24
N ASP A 164 5.02 28.91 -1.27
CA ASP A 164 5.19 29.87 -0.19
C ASP A 164 4.49 29.39 1.11
N ALA A 165 3.27 28.91 1.01
CA ALA A 165 2.52 28.41 2.16
C ALA A 165 3.18 27.19 2.82
N LEU A 166 3.71 26.26 2.01
CA LEU A 166 4.39 25.05 2.50
C LEU A 166 5.71 25.39 3.19
N VAL A 167 6.51 26.27 2.59
CA VAL A 167 7.79 26.74 3.16
C VAL A 167 7.55 27.51 4.46
N ALA A 168 6.57 28.41 4.48
CA ALA A 168 6.22 29.19 5.68
C ALA A 168 5.74 28.32 6.86
N ALA A 169 5.24 27.12 6.57
CA ALA A 169 4.77 26.15 7.57
C ALA A 169 5.84 25.11 7.95
N SER A 170 7.09 25.25 7.51
CA SER A 170 8.18 24.28 7.75
C SER A 170 9.42 24.95 8.31
N GLY A 171 10.25 24.20 9.04
CA GLY A 171 11.48 24.71 9.68
C GLY A 171 11.62 24.21 11.13
N PRO A 172 12.59 24.72 11.91
CA PRO A 172 12.83 24.25 13.27
C PRO A 172 11.60 24.29 14.19
N ASP A 173 10.81 25.35 14.14
CA ASP A 173 9.64 25.56 15.01
C ASP A 173 8.30 25.18 14.38
N LYS A 174 8.29 24.84 13.12
CA LYS A 174 7.06 24.54 12.36
C LYS A 174 7.19 23.23 11.58
N THR A 175 6.06 22.60 11.36
CA THR A 175 5.95 21.36 10.55
C THR A 175 4.70 21.38 9.69
N ALA A 176 4.80 20.79 8.51
CA ALA A 176 3.67 20.52 7.64
C ALA A 176 3.48 19.01 7.47
N ALA A 177 2.24 18.54 7.45
CA ALA A 177 1.88 17.15 7.18
C ALA A 177 1.22 17.02 5.81
N ILE A 178 1.47 15.90 5.14
CA ILE A 178 0.81 15.54 3.89
C ILE A 178 -0.08 14.33 4.14
N CYS A 179 -1.37 14.45 3.83
CA CYS A 179 -2.33 13.36 3.88
C CYS A 179 -2.64 12.89 2.46
N TYR A 180 -2.54 11.59 2.20
CA TYR A 180 -2.87 11.03 0.89
C TYR A 180 -3.63 9.70 1.05
N ALA A 181 -4.25 9.26 -0.03
CA ALA A 181 -4.87 7.94 -0.14
C ALA A 181 -4.75 7.41 -1.58
N LEU A 182 -5.78 6.75 -2.09
CA LEU A 182 -5.80 6.10 -3.40
C LEU A 182 -5.55 7.05 -4.58
N GLY A 183 -5.74 8.37 -4.41
CA GLY A 183 -5.40 9.38 -5.42
C GLY A 183 -3.93 9.36 -5.85
N TRP A 184 -3.02 8.88 -5.00
CA TRP A 184 -1.61 8.66 -5.34
C TRP A 184 -1.25 7.20 -5.57
N THR A 185 -1.81 6.29 -4.79
CA THR A 185 -1.42 4.88 -4.88
C THR A 185 -1.86 4.20 -6.17
N GLN A 186 -3.07 4.51 -6.65
CA GLN A 186 -3.65 3.85 -7.82
C GLN A 186 -3.23 4.50 -9.15
N HIS A 187 -1.91 4.61 -9.33
CA HIS A 187 -1.25 5.04 -10.57
C HIS A 187 -0.14 4.06 -10.95
N SER A 188 0.15 3.94 -12.22
CA SER A 188 1.28 3.17 -12.76
C SER A 188 2.67 3.65 -12.29
N LYS A 189 2.71 4.72 -11.51
CA LYS A 189 3.89 5.32 -10.85
C LYS A 189 3.60 5.72 -9.39
N GLY A 190 2.66 5.01 -8.73
CA GLY A 190 2.16 5.35 -7.40
C GLY A 190 3.24 5.41 -6.32
N VAL A 191 4.17 4.46 -6.31
CA VAL A 191 5.31 4.45 -5.37
C VAL A 191 6.18 5.69 -5.56
N GLN A 192 6.49 6.08 -6.78
CA GLN A 192 7.32 7.27 -7.05
C GLN A 192 6.59 8.58 -6.72
N ILE A 193 5.26 8.66 -6.85
CA ILE A 193 4.48 9.82 -6.39
C ILE A 193 4.65 9.98 -4.87
N ILE A 194 4.44 8.91 -4.10
CA ILE A 194 4.57 8.92 -2.64
C ILE A 194 6.00 9.24 -2.22
N ARG A 195 7.00 8.69 -2.92
CA ARG A 195 8.41 9.01 -2.68
C ARG A 195 8.75 10.47 -2.96
N THR A 196 8.15 11.09 -3.99
CA THR A 196 8.36 12.52 -4.25
C THR A 196 7.89 13.36 -3.05
N ALA A 197 6.75 13.00 -2.46
CA ALA A 197 6.28 13.64 -1.23
C ALA A 197 7.20 13.35 -0.02
N ALA A 198 7.77 12.14 0.08
CA ALA A 198 8.73 11.81 1.13
C ALA A 198 10.03 12.64 1.00
N ILE A 199 10.56 12.79 -0.22
CA ILE A 199 11.71 13.67 -0.50
C ILE A 199 11.41 15.11 -0.08
N LEU A 200 10.24 15.63 -0.45
CA LEU A 200 9.79 16.96 -0.07
C LEU A 200 9.77 17.14 1.45
N GLN A 201 9.19 16.19 2.19
CA GLN A 201 9.09 16.22 3.64
C GLN A 201 10.44 16.05 4.35
N LEU A 202 11.35 15.27 3.80
CA LEU A 202 12.73 15.13 4.28
C LEU A 202 13.53 16.43 4.09
N LEU A 203 13.41 17.08 2.92
CA LEU A 203 14.06 18.36 2.66
C LEU A 203 13.60 19.46 3.63
N LEU A 204 12.33 19.44 4.00
CA LEU A 204 11.73 20.40 4.94
C LEU A 204 11.93 20.02 6.41
N GLY A 205 12.51 18.84 6.70
CA GLY A 205 12.69 18.35 8.06
C GLY A 205 11.40 18.04 8.80
N ASN A 206 10.35 17.62 8.10
CA ASN A 206 9.03 17.41 8.69
C ASN A 206 8.80 15.99 9.24
N ILE A 207 9.65 15.00 8.90
CA ILE A 207 9.48 13.61 9.35
C ILE A 207 10.04 13.42 10.76
N GLY A 208 9.34 12.65 11.59
CA GLY A 208 9.72 12.35 12.97
C GLY A 208 9.50 13.48 13.97
N ARG A 209 8.75 14.52 13.59
CA ARG A 209 8.49 15.70 14.40
C ARG A 209 6.97 15.97 14.54
N PRO A 210 6.48 16.50 15.68
CA PRO A 210 5.06 16.72 15.93
C PRO A 210 4.38 17.56 14.85
N GLY A 211 3.27 17.04 14.29
CA GLY A 211 2.49 17.70 13.24
C GLY A 211 3.10 17.65 11.85
N GLY A 212 4.20 16.92 11.65
CA GLY A 212 4.83 16.69 10.36
C GLY A 212 4.60 15.29 9.80
N GLY A 213 5.27 14.97 8.71
CA GLY A 213 5.30 13.65 8.10
C GLY A 213 4.27 13.42 7.01
N ILE A 214 4.08 12.14 6.67
CA ILE A 214 3.16 11.69 5.63
C ILE A 214 2.17 10.70 6.26
N LEU A 215 0.88 10.92 6.00
CA LEU A 215 -0.20 10.10 6.51
C LEU A 215 -0.91 9.40 5.34
N ALA A 216 -0.72 8.09 5.24
CA ALA A 216 -1.48 7.25 4.32
C ALA A 216 -2.87 6.99 4.90
N LEU A 217 -3.89 7.69 4.42
CA LEU A 217 -5.26 7.52 4.90
C LEU A 217 -5.85 6.23 4.33
N ARG A 218 -5.84 5.17 5.14
CA ARG A 218 -6.27 3.84 4.71
C ARG A 218 -7.78 3.77 4.51
N GLY A 219 -8.23 2.90 3.58
CA GLY A 219 -9.65 2.75 3.23
C GLY A 219 -10.44 2.02 4.30
N HIS A 220 -10.10 0.76 4.60
CA HIS A 220 -10.77 0.03 5.66
C HIS A 220 -10.03 0.13 7.00
N ALA A 221 -10.76 -0.15 8.11
CA ALA A 221 -10.31 0.15 9.46
C ALA A 221 -9.03 -0.58 9.89
N SER A 222 -8.79 -1.80 9.40
CA SER A 222 -7.64 -2.63 9.79
C SER A 222 -6.66 -2.90 8.64
N ILE A 223 -6.53 -2.00 7.66
CA ILE A 223 -5.64 -2.28 6.50
C ILE A 223 -4.16 -2.41 6.91
N GLN A 224 -3.70 -1.71 7.93
CA GLN A 224 -2.36 -1.89 8.48
C GLN A 224 -2.25 -3.27 9.13
N GLY A 225 -3.19 -3.64 10.00
CA GLY A 225 -3.20 -4.93 10.70
C GLY A 225 -3.28 -6.12 9.75
N SER A 226 -4.12 -6.04 8.71
CA SER A 226 -4.22 -7.11 7.71
C SER A 226 -2.97 -7.26 6.85
N THR A 227 -2.13 -6.22 6.72
CA THR A 227 -0.82 -6.33 6.09
C THR A 227 0.23 -6.85 7.07
N ASP A 228 0.17 -6.46 8.32
CA ASP A 228 1.10 -6.91 9.38
C ASP A 228 0.97 -8.42 9.65
N ILE A 229 -0.27 -8.95 9.65
CA ILE A 229 -0.60 -10.38 9.74
C ILE A 229 -1.16 -10.74 8.35
N PRO A 230 -0.38 -11.26 7.42
CA PRO A 230 -0.41 -10.85 6.02
C PRO A 230 -1.65 -11.27 5.25
N THR A 231 -2.13 -10.35 4.44
CA THR A 231 -3.02 -10.64 3.31
C THR A 231 -2.28 -10.68 1.96
N LEU A 232 -0.95 -10.54 1.97
CA LEU A 232 -0.11 -10.63 0.78
C LEU A 232 0.49 -12.03 0.67
N TYR A 233 0.54 -12.57 -0.56
CA TYR A 233 0.91 -13.97 -0.81
C TYR A 233 2.38 -14.29 -0.54
N ASP A 234 3.27 -13.29 -0.54
CA ASP A 234 4.71 -13.44 -0.54
C ASP A 234 5.38 -13.09 0.79
N ILE A 235 4.59 -12.81 1.82
CA ILE A 235 5.07 -12.54 3.17
C ILE A 235 4.36 -13.39 4.23
N LEU A 236 5.07 -13.59 5.33
CA LEU A 236 4.60 -14.18 6.59
C LEU A 236 4.32 -13.07 7.62
N PRO A 237 3.66 -13.36 8.76
CA PRO A 237 3.42 -12.39 9.82
C PRO A 237 4.65 -11.56 10.20
N GLY A 238 4.46 -10.26 10.39
CA GLY A 238 5.54 -9.35 10.74
C GLY A 238 6.51 -9.05 9.60
N TYR A 239 6.04 -9.15 8.35
CA TYR A 239 6.83 -8.87 7.14
C TYR A 239 8.03 -9.82 6.92
N LEU A 240 8.00 -11.00 7.49
CA LEU A 240 8.95 -12.05 7.14
C LEU A 240 8.64 -12.53 5.71
N SER A 241 9.65 -12.98 4.99
CA SER A 241 9.44 -13.45 3.61
C SER A 241 8.92 -14.87 3.58
N MET A 242 8.03 -15.16 2.65
CA MET A 242 7.79 -16.55 2.30
C MET A 242 9.06 -17.19 1.70
N PRO A 243 9.41 -18.44 2.06
CA PRO A 243 10.52 -19.15 1.42
C PRO A 243 10.30 -19.31 -0.09
N LYS A 244 11.38 -19.28 -0.86
CA LYS A 244 11.35 -19.45 -2.30
C LYS A 244 11.48 -20.90 -2.71
N GLY A 245 10.69 -21.32 -3.71
CA GLY A 245 10.76 -22.63 -4.35
C GLY A 245 11.62 -22.66 -5.62
N ASP A 246 12.59 -21.77 -5.74
CA ASP A 246 13.50 -21.65 -6.91
C ASP A 246 14.84 -22.38 -6.71
N GLY A 247 14.99 -23.14 -5.63
CA GLY A 247 16.21 -23.85 -5.29
C GLY A 247 17.24 -23.06 -4.48
N THR A 248 16.99 -21.76 -4.23
CA THR A 248 17.94 -20.90 -3.48
C THR A 248 17.74 -20.95 -1.97
N GLU A 249 16.59 -21.42 -1.48
CA GLU A 249 16.20 -21.47 -0.07
C GLU A 249 15.67 -22.87 0.30
N GLU A 250 16.41 -23.90 -0.07
CA GLU A 250 16.02 -25.31 0.18
C GLU A 250 16.07 -25.68 1.66
N THR A 251 17.04 -25.13 2.41
CA THR A 251 17.20 -25.41 3.84
C THR A 251 16.92 -24.15 4.67
N LEU A 252 16.59 -24.35 5.95
CA LEU A 252 16.45 -23.25 6.90
C LEU A 252 17.70 -22.37 6.94
N ARG A 253 18.89 -22.98 6.88
CA ARG A 253 20.16 -22.25 6.87
C ARG A 253 20.27 -21.32 5.66
N ASP A 254 19.94 -21.79 4.44
CA ASP A 254 20.01 -20.99 3.22
C ASP A 254 19.02 -19.84 3.29
N TYR A 255 17.80 -20.11 3.71
CA TYR A 255 16.77 -19.10 3.92
C TYR A 255 17.22 -18.03 4.92
N LEU A 256 17.68 -18.40 6.11
CA LEU A 256 18.13 -17.45 7.13
C LEU A 256 19.36 -16.65 6.66
N ALA A 257 20.27 -17.26 5.90
CA ALA A 257 21.43 -16.57 5.33
C ALA A 257 21.02 -15.46 4.34
N HIS A 258 19.97 -15.69 3.53
CA HIS A 258 19.46 -14.69 2.59
C HIS A 258 18.68 -13.56 3.30
N GLN A 259 17.95 -13.87 4.36
CA GLN A 259 17.00 -12.95 4.98
C GLN A 259 17.62 -12.10 6.10
N THR A 260 18.63 -12.63 6.80
CA THR A 260 19.28 -11.94 7.92
C THR A 260 20.13 -10.78 7.41
N LYS A 261 19.99 -9.61 8.01
CA LYS A 261 20.81 -8.44 7.72
C LYS A 261 21.82 -8.20 8.86
N PRO A 262 23.02 -7.75 8.55
CA PRO A 262 24.01 -7.47 9.59
C PRO A 262 23.62 -6.27 10.47
N THR A 263 22.79 -5.36 9.95
CA THR A 263 22.43 -4.10 10.61
C THR A 263 20.92 -3.97 10.84
N GLY A 264 20.52 -3.18 11.84
CA GLY A 264 19.14 -2.87 12.14
C GLY A 264 18.34 -4.03 12.75
N LEU A 265 17.03 -3.90 12.74
CA LEU A 265 16.09 -4.87 13.34
C LEU A 265 16.12 -6.26 12.68
N TRP A 266 16.47 -6.32 11.40
CA TRP A 266 16.51 -7.57 10.63
C TRP A 266 17.71 -8.46 10.94
N ASN A 267 18.63 -8.01 11.78
CA ASN A 267 19.65 -8.89 12.35
C ASN A 267 19.05 -9.99 13.23
N ASN A 268 17.90 -9.71 13.85
CA ASN A 268 17.17 -10.68 14.66
C ASN A 268 16.24 -11.60 13.85
N TYR A 269 16.35 -11.61 12.53
CA TYR A 269 15.50 -12.41 11.64
C TYR A 269 15.39 -13.90 12.06
N PRO A 270 16.48 -14.59 12.43
CA PRO A 270 16.39 -15.96 12.90
C PRO A 270 15.46 -16.13 14.12
N SER A 271 15.53 -15.21 15.08
CA SER A 271 14.67 -15.25 16.28
C SER A 271 13.19 -15.03 15.93
N TYR A 272 12.90 -14.14 15.01
CA TYR A 272 11.53 -13.90 14.56
C TYR A 272 10.94 -15.10 13.83
N PHE A 273 11.69 -15.66 12.88
CA PHE A 273 11.22 -16.78 12.07
C PHE A 273 11.08 -18.06 12.90
N ILE A 274 12.07 -18.42 13.71
CA ILE A 274 12.00 -19.63 14.52
C ILE A 274 10.90 -19.54 15.57
N SER A 275 10.69 -18.36 16.17
CA SER A 275 9.56 -18.16 17.08
C SER A 275 8.20 -18.29 16.37
N LEU A 276 8.11 -17.88 15.10
CA LEU A 276 6.90 -18.09 14.28
C LEU A 276 6.67 -19.58 14.02
N MET A 277 7.71 -20.32 13.68
CA MET A 277 7.62 -21.78 13.50
C MET A 277 7.18 -22.48 14.79
N LYS A 278 7.67 -22.03 15.94
CA LYS A 278 7.21 -22.54 17.26
C LYS A 278 5.74 -22.19 17.54
N ALA A 279 5.24 -21.03 17.06
CA ALA A 279 3.81 -20.70 17.14
C ALA A 279 2.96 -21.61 16.23
N TYR A 280 3.44 -21.90 15.01
CA TYR A 280 2.72 -22.78 14.08
C TYR A 280 2.70 -24.24 14.46
N TYR A 281 3.85 -24.79 14.87
CA TYR A 281 4.06 -26.23 15.01
C TYR A 281 4.34 -26.69 16.45
N GLY A 282 4.36 -25.79 17.42
CA GLY A 282 4.49 -26.06 18.83
C GLY A 282 5.66 -27.00 19.16
N LYS A 283 5.37 -28.09 19.86
CA LYS A 283 6.37 -29.12 20.22
C LYS A 283 6.93 -29.88 19.01
N ASN A 284 6.23 -29.91 17.88
CA ASN A 284 6.65 -30.59 16.67
C ASN A 284 7.80 -29.87 15.95
N ALA A 285 7.93 -28.56 16.14
CA ALA A 285 9.06 -27.77 15.63
C ALA A 285 10.26 -27.92 16.56
N THR A 286 11.29 -28.64 16.12
CA THR A 286 12.52 -28.93 16.90
C THR A 286 13.76 -28.58 16.08
N ALA A 287 14.91 -28.44 16.74
CA ALA A 287 16.18 -28.20 16.06
C ALA A 287 16.56 -29.33 15.08
N GLU A 288 16.16 -30.57 15.37
CA GLU A 288 16.50 -31.76 14.58
C GLU A 288 15.75 -31.78 13.23
N ASN A 289 14.60 -31.10 13.13
CA ASN A 289 13.83 -30.96 11.90
C ASN A 289 13.80 -29.54 11.33
N ASP A 290 14.85 -28.76 11.63
CA ASP A 290 14.93 -27.35 11.19
C ASP A 290 13.67 -26.53 11.58
N PHE A 291 13.13 -26.79 12.78
CA PHE A 291 11.91 -26.16 13.31
C PHE A 291 10.68 -26.27 12.39
N GLY A 292 10.60 -27.35 11.60
CA GLY A 292 9.50 -27.58 10.65
C GLY A 292 9.58 -26.72 9.39
N TYR A 293 10.75 -26.23 9.03
CA TYR A 293 10.96 -25.41 7.83
C TYR A 293 10.45 -26.07 6.54
N SER A 294 10.61 -27.40 6.41
CA SER A 294 10.11 -28.15 5.26
C SER A 294 8.58 -28.17 5.15
N TRP A 295 7.86 -27.86 6.21
CA TRP A 295 6.40 -27.80 6.24
C TRP A 295 5.85 -26.42 5.80
N VAL A 296 6.70 -25.39 5.73
CA VAL A 296 6.29 -24.07 5.25
C VAL A 296 6.17 -24.11 3.73
N PRO A 297 5.05 -23.64 3.14
CA PRO A 297 4.92 -23.54 1.70
C PRO A 297 6.03 -22.69 1.09
N LYS A 298 6.54 -23.11 -0.07
CA LYS A 298 7.53 -22.35 -0.84
C LYS A 298 6.89 -21.73 -2.07
N ILE A 299 7.16 -20.45 -2.30
CA ILE A 299 6.58 -19.71 -3.42
C ILE A 299 7.34 -20.01 -4.70
N THR A 300 6.59 -20.33 -5.75
CA THR A 300 7.06 -20.46 -7.12
C THR A 300 6.27 -19.51 -8.02
N GLY A 301 6.95 -18.50 -8.56
CA GLY A 301 6.32 -17.54 -9.49
C GLY A 301 5.52 -16.43 -8.80
N ASN A 302 4.76 -15.70 -9.62
CA ASN A 302 3.98 -14.54 -9.23
C ASN A 302 2.52 -14.95 -8.97
N HIS A 303 2.01 -14.64 -7.78
CA HIS A 303 0.63 -14.88 -7.37
C HIS A 303 -0.10 -13.56 -7.03
N SER A 304 0.37 -12.44 -7.59
CA SER A 304 -0.28 -11.13 -7.43
C SER A 304 -1.71 -11.12 -7.97
N PHE A 305 -2.47 -10.11 -7.58
CA PHE A 305 -3.88 -9.94 -7.98
C PHE A 305 -4.12 -10.13 -9.48
N PHE A 306 -3.33 -9.48 -10.34
CA PHE A 306 -3.53 -9.58 -11.78
C PHE A 306 -3.11 -10.94 -12.36
N GLU A 307 -2.09 -11.56 -11.77
CA GLU A 307 -1.64 -12.88 -12.20
C GLU A 307 -2.67 -13.97 -11.88
N TYR A 308 -3.30 -13.93 -10.69
CA TYR A 308 -4.34 -14.89 -10.41
C TYR A 308 -5.59 -14.68 -11.28
N VAL A 309 -5.95 -13.42 -11.62
CA VAL A 309 -7.06 -13.16 -12.55
C VAL A 309 -6.75 -13.73 -13.93
N SER A 310 -5.53 -13.55 -14.42
CA SER A 310 -5.07 -14.12 -15.69
C SER A 310 -5.11 -15.65 -15.66
N SER A 311 -4.58 -16.26 -14.59
CA SER A 311 -4.58 -17.72 -14.39
C SER A 311 -6.00 -18.29 -14.27
N MET A 312 -6.90 -17.60 -13.61
CA MET A 312 -8.31 -17.97 -13.52
C MET A 312 -8.99 -17.89 -14.90
N ALA A 313 -8.76 -16.80 -15.64
CA ALA A 313 -9.30 -16.65 -17.00
C ALA A 313 -8.78 -17.72 -17.98
N ASP A 314 -7.54 -18.20 -17.75
CA ASP A 314 -6.93 -19.31 -18.52
C ASP A 314 -7.38 -20.70 -18.03
N GLY A 315 -8.24 -20.80 -17.02
CA GLY A 315 -8.72 -22.07 -16.46
C GLY A 315 -7.65 -22.85 -15.68
N LYS A 316 -6.59 -22.18 -15.21
CA LYS A 316 -5.51 -22.80 -14.43
C LYS A 316 -5.81 -22.87 -12.93
N MET A 317 -6.81 -22.14 -12.46
CA MET A 317 -7.27 -22.16 -11.06
C MET A 317 -8.52 -23.03 -10.92
N GLU A 318 -8.54 -23.86 -9.89
CA GLU A 318 -9.68 -24.74 -9.61
C GLU A 318 -10.69 -24.10 -8.67
N GLY A 319 -10.25 -23.32 -7.70
CA GLY A 319 -11.15 -22.73 -6.72
C GLY A 319 -10.63 -21.45 -6.09
N MET A 320 -11.55 -20.73 -5.43
CA MET A 320 -11.23 -19.45 -4.81
C MET A 320 -12.07 -19.20 -3.55
N PHE A 321 -11.45 -18.62 -2.52
CA PHE A 321 -12.16 -17.99 -1.41
C PHE A 321 -12.23 -16.47 -1.62
N VAL A 322 -13.41 -15.91 -1.50
CA VAL A 322 -13.68 -14.47 -1.50
C VAL A 322 -14.27 -14.08 -0.16
N MET A 323 -13.51 -13.35 0.65
CA MET A 323 -13.90 -13.00 2.02
C MET A 323 -13.88 -11.47 2.18
N GLY A 324 -15.07 -10.85 2.34
CA GLY A 324 -15.22 -9.42 2.53
C GLY A 324 -14.70 -8.57 1.37
N GLN A 325 -14.69 -9.08 0.15
CA GLN A 325 -14.23 -8.41 -1.07
C GLN A 325 -15.16 -8.72 -2.25
N ASN A 326 -15.25 -7.79 -3.20
CA ASN A 326 -16.07 -7.97 -4.38
C ASN A 326 -15.24 -7.84 -5.68
N PRO A 327 -14.47 -8.85 -6.09
CA PRO A 327 -13.64 -8.80 -7.29
C PRO A 327 -14.45 -8.57 -8.57
N ALA A 328 -15.69 -9.02 -8.59
CA ALA A 328 -16.61 -8.86 -9.74
C ALA A 328 -16.94 -7.38 -10.08
N VAL A 329 -16.65 -6.44 -9.17
CA VAL A 329 -16.91 -5.00 -9.32
C VAL A 329 -15.70 -4.16 -8.99
N ALA A 330 -14.98 -4.51 -7.91
CA ALA A 330 -13.89 -3.70 -7.37
C ALA A 330 -12.55 -3.92 -8.05
N GLY A 331 -12.37 -5.04 -8.72
CA GLY A 331 -11.12 -5.35 -9.43
C GLY A 331 -11.02 -4.63 -10.77
N ALA A 332 -9.80 -4.34 -11.21
CA ALA A 332 -9.55 -3.80 -12.54
C ALA A 332 -10.05 -4.78 -13.61
N ASN A 333 -10.61 -4.26 -14.70
CA ASN A 333 -11.25 -5.04 -15.75
C ASN A 333 -12.28 -6.04 -15.19
N SER A 334 -13.28 -5.50 -14.46
CA SER A 334 -14.29 -6.33 -13.77
C SER A 334 -15.06 -7.25 -14.74
N ARG A 335 -15.22 -6.85 -16.00
CA ARG A 335 -15.80 -7.69 -17.05
C ARG A 335 -14.98 -8.98 -17.24
N LEU A 336 -13.67 -8.89 -17.35
CA LEU A 336 -12.80 -10.06 -17.43
C LEU A 336 -12.88 -10.91 -16.15
N GLN A 337 -12.94 -10.28 -14.99
CA GLN A 337 -13.01 -11.00 -13.72
C GLN A 337 -14.30 -11.81 -13.60
N ARG A 338 -15.48 -11.24 -13.93
CA ARG A 338 -16.74 -11.98 -13.95
C ARG A 338 -16.70 -13.19 -14.90
N LYS A 339 -16.11 -13.01 -16.11
CA LYS A 339 -15.88 -14.13 -17.04
C LYS A 339 -14.90 -15.16 -16.49
N ALA A 340 -13.87 -14.73 -15.78
CA ALA A 340 -12.87 -15.62 -15.18
C ALA A 340 -13.47 -16.45 -14.03
N LEU A 341 -14.33 -15.87 -13.20
CA LEU A 341 -15.05 -16.60 -12.15
C LEU A 341 -15.83 -17.81 -12.70
N SER A 342 -16.37 -17.74 -13.92
CA SER A 342 -17.09 -18.86 -14.56
C SER A 342 -16.17 -20.02 -15.00
N LYS A 343 -14.86 -19.90 -14.84
CA LYS A 343 -13.88 -20.96 -15.16
C LYS A 343 -13.44 -21.78 -13.94
N LEU A 344 -13.84 -21.36 -12.74
CA LEU A 344 -13.56 -22.10 -11.52
C LEU A 344 -14.41 -23.36 -11.42
N LYS A 345 -13.93 -24.36 -10.69
CA LYS A 345 -14.74 -25.51 -10.28
C LYS A 345 -15.60 -25.16 -9.07
N TRP A 346 -15.06 -24.36 -8.14
CA TRP A 346 -15.76 -23.93 -6.95
C TRP A 346 -15.36 -22.51 -6.54
N LEU A 347 -16.32 -21.81 -5.92
CA LEU A 347 -16.13 -20.45 -5.38
C LEU A 347 -16.83 -20.34 -4.03
N VAL A 348 -16.06 -20.06 -2.98
CA VAL A 348 -16.58 -19.77 -1.65
C VAL A 348 -16.62 -18.28 -1.44
N VAL A 349 -17.80 -17.73 -1.23
CA VAL A 349 -18.01 -16.31 -0.95
C VAL A 349 -18.49 -16.12 0.48
N ARG A 350 -17.82 -15.28 1.23
CA ARG A 350 -18.23 -14.82 2.56
C ARG A 350 -18.40 -13.30 2.55
N ASP A 351 -19.62 -12.87 2.73
CA ASP A 351 -19.92 -11.44 2.80
C ASP A 351 -21.20 -11.19 3.63
N LEU A 352 -21.48 -9.92 3.93
CA LEU A 352 -22.68 -9.50 4.69
C LEU A 352 -23.98 -9.68 3.91
N VAL A 353 -23.89 -9.64 2.59
CA VAL A 353 -25.00 -9.77 1.64
C VAL A 353 -24.53 -10.52 0.39
N GLU A 354 -25.47 -11.05 -0.40
CA GLU A 354 -25.17 -11.68 -1.69
C GLU A 354 -24.72 -10.61 -2.70
N ILE A 355 -23.40 -10.47 -2.84
CA ILE A 355 -22.75 -9.52 -3.73
C ILE A 355 -22.55 -10.09 -5.14
N GLU A 356 -22.10 -9.26 -6.08
CA GLU A 356 -21.88 -9.64 -7.49
C GLU A 356 -20.92 -10.85 -7.64
N ALA A 357 -19.95 -11.02 -6.77
CA ALA A 357 -19.07 -12.18 -6.81
C ALA A 357 -19.80 -13.50 -6.49
N ALA A 358 -20.89 -13.45 -5.71
CA ALA A 358 -21.74 -14.62 -5.44
C ALA A 358 -22.81 -14.83 -6.52
N ALA A 359 -23.27 -13.75 -7.15
CA ALA A 359 -24.42 -13.74 -8.07
C ALA A 359 -24.03 -13.66 -9.56
N PHE A 360 -22.74 -13.60 -9.92
CA PHE A 360 -22.26 -13.37 -11.29
C PHE A 360 -22.84 -14.34 -12.33
N TRP A 361 -23.14 -15.55 -11.93
CA TRP A 361 -23.67 -16.64 -12.77
C TRP A 361 -25.13 -16.49 -13.14
N ALA A 362 -25.90 -15.71 -12.36
CA ALA A 362 -27.33 -15.50 -12.55
C ALA A 362 -27.68 -14.04 -12.91
N ASP A 363 -26.94 -13.07 -12.35
CA ASP A 363 -27.29 -11.65 -12.45
C ASP A 363 -26.02 -10.82 -12.74
N SER A 364 -25.57 -10.86 -14.00
CA SER A 364 -24.43 -10.05 -14.45
C SER A 364 -24.69 -9.45 -15.83
N PRO A 365 -24.00 -8.36 -16.19
CA PRO A 365 -24.08 -7.80 -17.54
C PRO A 365 -23.73 -8.80 -18.64
N GLU A 366 -22.85 -9.74 -18.38
CA GLU A 366 -22.43 -10.77 -19.32
C GLU A 366 -23.55 -11.80 -19.60
N ILE A 367 -24.35 -12.12 -18.59
CA ILE A 367 -25.57 -12.96 -18.77
C ILE A 367 -26.62 -12.18 -19.59
N GLU A 368 -26.90 -10.91 -19.23
CA GLU A 368 -27.85 -10.06 -19.97
C GLU A 368 -27.47 -9.92 -21.45
N ARG A 369 -26.18 -9.83 -21.75
CA ARG A 369 -25.62 -9.66 -23.09
C ARG A 369 -25.52 -10.97 -23.86
N GLY A 370 -25.66 -12.12 -23.20
CA GLY A 370 -25.48 -13.44 -23.79
C GLY A 370 -24.03 -13.84 -24.01
N GLU A 371 -23.09 -13.14 -23.35
CA GLU A 371 -21.67 -13.47 -23.36
C GLU A 371 -21.36 -14.66 -22.44
N LEU A 372 -22.12 -14.82 -21.38
CA LEU A 372 -22.19 -15.98 -20.51
C LEU A 372 -23.62 -16.52 -20.52
N LYS A 373 -23.78 -17.83 -20.32
CA LYS A 373 -25.07 -18.47 -20.14
C LYS A 373 -25.06 -19.25 -18.84
N THR A 374 -26.01 -18.99 -18.00
CA THR A 374 -26.14 -19.61 -16.68
C THR A 374 -26.01 -21.13 -16.72
N GLU A 375 -26.67 -21.78 -17.69
CA GLU A 375 -26.67 -23.22 -17.88
C GLU A 375 -25.34 -23.82 -18.36
N GLU A 376 -24.39 -22.97 -18.81
CA GLU A 376 -23.05 -23.38 -19.26
C GLU A 376 -21.99 -23.14 -18.19
N ILE A 377 -22.34 -22.49 -17.05
CA ILE A 377 -21.39 -22.20 -15.95
C ILE A 377 -21.33 -23.38 -14.99
N GLU A 378 -20.18 -24.02 -14.89
CA GLU A 378 -19.94 -25.19 -14.03
C GLU A 378 -19.45 -24.83 -12.61
N THR A 379 -19.15 -23.57 -12.35
CA THR A 379 -18.65 -23.11 -11.04
C THR A 379 -19.69 -23.32 -9.94
N GLU A 380 -19.39 -24.19 -8.98
CA GLU A 380 -20.23 -24.36 -7.79
C GLU A 380 -19.95 -23.22 -6.79
N VAL A 381 -20.96 -22.39 -6.51
CA VAL A 381 -20.85 -21.23 -5.62
C VAL A 381 -21.42 -21.56 -4.25
N PHE A 382 -20.57 -21.41 -3.22
CA PHE A 382 -20.95 -21.54 -1.82
C PHE A 382 -20.99 -20.15 -1.19
N PHE A 383 -22.18 -19.71 -0.79
CA PHE A 383 -22.33 -18.45 -0.07
C PHE A 383 -22.54 -18.68 1.43
N PHE A 384 -21.64 -18.15 2.26
CA PHE A 384 -21.70 -18.21 3.72
C PHE A 384 -21.87 -16.79 4.29
N PRO A 385 -23.00 -16.51 4.97
CA PRO A 385 -23.24 -15.18 5.52
C PRO A 385 -22.21 -14.85 6.62
N SER A 386 -21.60 -13.66 6.51
CA SER A 386 -20.59 -13.20 7.43
C SER A 386 -21.16 -12.21 8.46
N ALA A 387 -20.64 -12.26 9.68
CA ALA A 387 -20.93 -11.26 10.70
C ALA A 387 -20.13 -9.98 10.45
N GLY A 388 -20.75 -8.83 10.72
CA GLY A 388 -20.10 -7.53 10.69
C GLY A 388 -19.26 -7.29 11.94
N HIS A 389 -18.35 -6.30 11.87
CA HIS A 389 -17.48 -5.99 12.99
C HIS A 389 -18.19 -5.36 14.23
N ALA A 390 -19.46 -5.00 14.13
CA ALA A 390 -20.29 -4.64 15.29
C ALA A 390 -20.89 -5.87 16.01
N GLU A 391 -20.71 -7.07 15.44
CA GLU A 391 -21.32 -8.33 15.84
C GLU A 391 -20.30 -9.36 16.38
N ASN A 392 -19.02 -8.99 16.41
CA ASN A 392 -17.95 -9.87 16.91
C ASN A 392 -16.80 -9.08 17.57
N ASP A 393 -16.01 -9.78 18.38
CA ASP A 393 -14.73 -9.29 18.90
C ASP A 393 -13.69 -9.15 17.79
N GLY A 394 -12.63 -8.44 18.08
CA GLY A 394 -11.49 -8.30 17.20
C GLY A 394 -10.73 -6.99 17.40
N THR A 395 -9.81 -6.72 16.49
CA THR A 395 -8.99 -5.51 16.54
C THR A 395 -9.01 -4.75 15.23
N PHE A 396 -8.72 -3.44 15.32
CA PHE A 396 -8.37 -2.60 14.20
C PHE A 396 -6.97 -2.05 14.42
N THR A 397 -6.09 -2.19 13.41
CA THR A 397 -4.84 -1.44 13.32
C THR A 397 -4.86 -0.60 12.06
N ASN A 398 -4.84 0.72 12.21
CA ASN A 398 -4.93 1.65 11.09
C ASN A 398 -3.60 2.41 10.89
N THR A 399 -3.60 3.46 10.08
CA THR A 399 -2.44 4.26 9.66
C THR A 399 -1.53 4.68 10.82
N GLN A 400 -2.09 5.10 11.96
CA GLN A 400 -1.35 5.46 13.17
C GLN A 400 -0.78 4.25 13.94
N ARG A 401 -1.01 3.04 13.46
CA ARG A 401 -0.60 1.75 14.02
C ARG A 401 -1.14 1.44 15.43
N LEU A 402 -2.09 2.21 15.93
CA LEU A 402 -2.79 1.92 17.17
C LEU A 402 -3.64 0.67 16.99
N LEU A 403 -3.39 -0.35 17.82
CA LEU A 403 -4.21 -1.56 17.92
C LEU A 403 -5.40 -1.28 18.82
N GLN A 404 -6.60 -1.34 18.25
CA GLN A 404 -7.82 -0.96 18.92
C GLN A 404 -8.74 -2.17 19.05
N TRP A 405 -8.95 -2.63 20.29
CA TRP A 405 -9.88 -3.72 20.58
C TRP A 405 -11.33 -3.25 20.42
N ARG A 406 -12.14 -4.06 19.78
CA ARG A 406 -13.59 -3.88 19.71
C ARG A 406 -14.30 -5.06 20.34
N GLN A 407 -15.47 -4.81 20.89
CA GLN A 407 -16.37 -5.81 21.42
C GLN A 407 -17.66 -5.82 20.59
N PRO A 408 -18.40 -6.95 20.52
CA PRO A 408 -19.68 -6.97 19.86
C PRO A 408 -20.67 -6.02 20.55
N ALA A 409 -21.38 -5.23 19.76
CA ALA A 409 -22.45 -4.37 20.24
C ALA A 409 -23.80 -5.09 20.21
N VAL A 410 -23.95 -6.05 19.29
CA VAL A 410 -25.14 -6.88 19.08
C VAL A 410 -24.69 -8.29 18.64
N PRO A 411 -25.49 -9.32 18.88
CA PRO A 411 -25.21 -10.65 18.33
C PRO A 411 -25.36 -10.66 16.81
N PRO A 412 -24.65 -11.53 16.08
CA PRO A 412 -24.84 -11.69 14.64
C PRO A 412 -26.26 -12.24 14.34
N PRO A 413 -26.91 -11.76 13.26
CA PRO A 413 -28.25 -12.20 12.91
C PRO A 413 -28.25 -13.60 12.28
N GLY A 414 -29.23 -14.43 12.61
CA GLY A 414 -29.45 -15.74 11.99
C GLY A 414 -28.23 -16.66 12.01
N ASP A 415 -27.87 -17.15 10.83
CA ASP A 415 -26.71 -18.05 10.62
C ASP A 415 -25.39 -17.29 10.32
N CYS A 416 -25.37 -15.98 10.45
CA CYS A 416 -24.13 -15.21 10.28
C CYS A 416 -23.09 -15.60 11.34
N ARG A 417 -21.85 -15.78 10.89
CA ARG A 417 -20.70 -16.10 11.75
C ARG A 417 -19.52 -15.21 11.38
N SER A 418 -18.63 -14.94 12.34
CA SER A 418 -17.40 -14.19 12.09
C SER A 418 -16.45 -14.94 11.15
N ASP A 419 -15.55 -14.20 10.51
CA ASP A 419 -14.49 -14.81 9.71
C ASP A 419 -13.54 -15.65 10.58
N GLU A 420 -13.31 -15.21 11.82
CA GLU A 420 -12.56 -15.96 12.83
C GLU A 420 -13.18 -17.34 13.10
N TRP A 421 -14.48 -17.41 13.38
CA TRP A 421 -15.21 -18.67 13.56
C TRP A 421 -15.09 -19.55 12.31
N PHE A 422 -15.32 -19.01 11.14
CA PHE A 422 -15.25 -19.76 9.89
C PHE A 422 -13.87 -20.36 9.65
N MET A 423 -12.82 -19.57 9.81
CA MET A 423 -11.44 -20.03 9.61
C MET A 423 -11.05 -21.06 10.66
N HIS A 424 -11.45 -20.88 11.91
CA HIS A 424 -11.23 -21.86 12.98
C HIS A 424 -11.94 -23.18 12.68
N GLN A 425 -13.21 -23.14 12.34
CA GLN A 425 -14.00 -24.33 12.03
C GLN A 425 -13.51 -25.06 10.76
N LEU A 426 -13.01 -24.32 9.77
CA LEU A 426 -12.36 -24.89 8.60
C LEU A 426 -11.04 -25.58 8.97
N ALA A 427 -10.20 -24.89 9.75
CA ALA A 427 -8.90 -25.39 10.17
C ALA A 427 -9.01 -26.72 10.94
N ILE A 428 -9.88 -26.81 11.96
CA ILE A 428 -10.03 -28.05 12.76
C ILE A 428 -10.51 -29.23 11.89
N ARG A 429 -11.36 -28.99 10.88
CA ARG A 429 -11.82 -30.03 9.96
C ARG A 429 -10.74 -30.50 9.00
N LEU A 430 -9.95 -29.55 8.45
CA LEU A 430 -8.80 -29.88 7.58
C LEU A 430 -7.73 -30.65 8.36
N ILE A 431 -7.39 -30.20 9.57
CA ILE A 431 -6.43 -30.91 10.44
C ILE A 431 -6.92 -32.31 10.79
N ALA A 432 -8.22 -32.49 11.10
CA ALA A 432 -8.79 -33.82 11.37
C ALA A 432 -8.67 -34.73 10.15
N LYS A 433 -8.94 -34.25 8.94
CA LYS A 433 -8.74 -35.02 7.70
C LYS A 433 -7.25 -35.35 7.48
N ALA A 434 -6.35 -34.38 7.66
CA ALA A 434 -4.92 -34.59 7.51
C ALA A 434 -4.38 -35.61 8.51
N LYS A 435 -4.84 -35.61 9.77
CA LYS A 435 -4.50 -36.61 10.78
C LYS A 435 -4.98 -38.01 10.43
N ALA A 436 -6.04 -38.15 9.65
CA ALA A 436 -6.54 -39.45 9.15
C ALA A 436 -5.84 -39.90 7.85
N SER A 437 -5.06 -39.04 7.23
CA SER A 437 -4.33 -39.29 5.97
C SER A 437 -2.90 -39.73 6.25
N ASN A 438 -2.35 -40.57 5.36
CA ASN A 438 -0.92 -40.92 5.34
C ASN A 438 -0.19 -40.22 4.16
N ASP A 439 -0.86 -39.36 3.41
CA ASP A 439 -0.23 -38.66 2.29
C ASP A 439 0.83 -37.69 2.82
N PRO A 440 2.05 -37.70 2.29
CA PRO A 440 3.09 -36.71 2.66
C PRO A 440 2.67 -35.25 2.45
N ILE A 441 1.79 -34.95 1.51
CA ILE A 441 1.30 -33.61 1.26
C ILE A 441 0.53 -33.02 2.45
N ASP A 442 -0.04 -33.89 3.30
CA ASP A 442 -0.81 -33.49 4.49
C ASP A 442 0.08 -33.31 5.74
N GLU A 443 1.39 -33.59 5.64
CA GLU A 443 2.31 -33.52 6.77
C GLU A 443 2.33 -32.11 7.44
N PRO A 444 2.35 -30.99 6.72
CA PRO A 444 2.29 -29.66 7.35
C PRO A 444 1.06 -29.48 8.23
N LEU A 445 -0.11 -29.91 7.75
CA LEU A 445 -1.37 -29.79 8.51
C LEU A 445 -1.42 -30.76 9.69
N ARG A 446 -0.84 -31.96 9.56
CA ARG A 446 -0.76 -32.95 10.69
C ARG A 446 0.06 -32.42 11.86
N ASN A 447 1.09 -31.60 11.55
CA ASN A 447 2.02 -31.10 12.55
C ASN A 447 1.62 -29.71 13.08
N LEU A 448 0.59 -29.06 12.49
CA LEU A 448 0.12 -27.75 12.92
C LEU A 448 -0.42 -27.81 14.36
N ASP A 449 0.05 -26.90 15.20
CA ASP A 449 -0.40 -26.79 16.59
C ASP A 449 -1.58 -25.82 16.71
N TRP A 450 -2.77 -26.35 16.44
CA TRP A 450 -4.03 -25.59 16.48
C TRP A 450 -4.78 -25.90 17.78
N TRP A 451 -4.55 -25.10 18.80
CA TRP A 451 -4.88 -25.42 20.19
C TRP A 451 -6.04 -24.64 20.81
N TYR A 452 -6.65 -23.74 20.09
CA TYR A 452 -7.65 -22.83 20.64
C TYR A 452 -8.84 -23.63 21.23
N PRO A 453 -9.20 -23.42 22.52
CA PRO A 453 -10.42 -23.96 23.08
C PRO A 453 -11.63 -23.28 22.43
N GLU A 454 -12.72 -24.01 22.30
CA GLU A 454 -13.98 -23.47 21.79
C GLU A 454 -14.92 -23.13 22.94
N ASP A 455 -15.71 -22.07 22.76
CA ASP A 455 -16.88 -21.81 23.59
C ASP A 455 -18.09 -22.65 23.13
N GLU A 456 -19.27 -22.46 23.72
CA GLU A 456 -20.49 -23.19 23.41
C GLU A 456 -20.95 -22.98 21.95
N THR A 457 -20.48 -21.93 21.27
CA THR A 457 -20.79 -21.59 19.87
C THR A 457 -19.75 -22.10 18.87
N GLY A 458 -18.67 -22.70 19.36
CA GLY A 458 -17.53 -23.13 18.56
C GLY A 458 -16.58 -21.97 18.18
N MET A 459 -16.61 -20.86 18.96
CA MET A 459 -15.71 -19.74 18.82
C MET A 459 -14.40 -19.95 19.60
N PRO A 460 -13.23 -19.63 19.01
CA PRO A 460 -12.00 -19.51 19.79
C PRO A 460 -11.99 -18.20 20.59
N PRO A 461 -11.29 -18.13 21.75
CA PRO A 461 -11.15 -16.88 22.48
C PRO A 461 -10.25 -15.91 21.71
N THR A 462 -10.76 -14.78 21.25
CA THR A 462 -10.00 -13.77 20.50
C THR A 462 -8.76 -13.26 21.28
N GLU A 463 -8.83 -13.20 22.61
CA GLU A 463 -7.66 -12.83 23.43
C GLU A 463 -6.53 -13.89 23.38
N ALA A 464 -6.86 -15.17 23.20
CA ALA A 464 -5.85 -16.22 23.06
C ALA A 464 -5.07 -16.06 21.72
N ILE A 465 -5.77 -15.62 20.67
CA ILE A 465 -5.13 -15.29 19.38
C ILE A 465 -4.20 -14.06 19.54
N LEU A 466 -4.62 -13.04 20.26
CA LEU A 466 -3.76 -11.88 20.56
C LEU A 466 -2.54 -12.28 21.41
N ALA A 467 -2.70 -13.19 22.36
CA ALA A 467 -1.62 -13.71 23.17
C ALA A 467 -0.60 -14.51 22.33
N GLU A 468 -1.08 -15.28 21.33
CA GLU A 468 -0.22 -15.95 20.36
C GLU A 468 0.54 -14.97 19.48
N ILE A 469 -0.13 -13.95 18.98
CA ILE A 469 0.50 -12.89 18.19
C ILE A 469 1.60 -12.19 19.00
N ASN A 470 1.34 -11.88 20.28
CA ASN A 470 2.32 -11.28 21.20
C ASN A 470 3.55 -12.18 21.45
N GLY A 471 3.33 -13.46 21.69
CA GLY A 471 4.34 -14.47 21.93
C GLY A 471 4.58 -14.83 23.41
N TRP A 472 5.15 -16.02 23.62
CA TRP A 472 5.38 -16.64 24.94
C TRP A 472 6.68 -17.43 24.98
N TYR A 473 7.16 -17.74 26.20
CA TYR A 473 8.24 -18.71 26.40
C TYR A 473 7.69 -20.13 26.26
N THR A 474 8.40 -21.01 25.54
CA THR A 474 7.97 -22.41 25.34
C THR A 474 8.21 -23.31 26.55
N ASN A 475 8.97 -22.84 27.55
CA ASN A 475 9.19 -23.51 28.81
C ASN A 475 8.38 -22.88 29.94
N PRO A 476 7.49 -23.63 30.62
CA PRO A 476 6.65 -23.08 31.68
C PRO A 476 7.42 -22.69 32.97
N GLN A 477 8.69 -23.04 33.11
CA GLN A 477 9.40 -22.89 34.38
C GLN A 477 10.29 -21.67 34.56
N SER A 478 10.57 -20.89 33.49
CA SER A 478 11.40 -19.70 33.73
C SER A 478 11.39 -18.74 32.52
N ASP A 479 10.98 -17.49 32.77
CA ASP A 479 11.84 -16.43 32.29
C ASP A 479 13.01 -16.25 33.27
N ALA A 480 14.11 -15.67 32.79
CA ALA A 480 15.27 -15.37 33.65
C ALA A 480 14.93 -14.35 34.77
N ASP A 481 13.74 -13.75 34.73
CA ASP A 481 13.28 -12.70 35.64
C ASP A 481 12.15 -13.17 36.61
N GLY A 482 11.76 -14.45 36.56
CA GLY A 482 10.85 -15.07 37.54
C GLY A 482 9.38 -14.70 37.41
N VAL A 483 8.94 -14.15 36.28
CA VAL A 483 7.56 -13.75 36.04
C VAL A 483 6.73 -14.91 35.47
N VAL A 484 5.79 -15.44 36.26
CA VAL A 484 4.83 -16.47 35.82
C VAL A 484 3.58 -15.79 35.26
N CYS A 485 3.30 -16.00 34.00
CA CYS A 485 2.12 -15.46 33.34
C CYS A 485 1.20 -16.54 32.80
N GLY A 486 -0.05 -16.32 32.89
CA GLY A 486 -1.01 -17.35 32.66
C GLY A 486 -2.16 -16.96 31.74
N LEU A 487 -1.91 -16.78 30.45
CA LEU A 487 -2.78 -17.33 29.42
C LEU A 487 -2.12 -18.57 28.80
N ALA A 488 -1.21 -19.17 29.54
CA ALA A 488 -0.80 -20.51 29.22
C ALA A 488 -2.05 -21.38 29.01
N ARG A 489 -2.06 -22.19 27.98
CA ARG A 489 -2.97 -23.33 27.93
C ARG A 489 -2.94 -23.95 29.33
N ASN A 490 -4.03 -23.92 30.08
CA ASN A 490 -4.05 -24.55 31.41
C ASN A 490 -3.54 -25.98 31.31
N GLY A 491 -2.33 -26.23 31.83
CA GLY A 491 -1.70 -27.54 31.84
C GLY A 491 -0.86 -27.93 30.61
N ASP A 492 -0.64 -27.03 29.59
CA ASP A 492 0.27 -27.34 28.49
C ASP A 492 1.72 -27.04 28.91
N PRO A 493 2.63 -28.05 28.98
CA PRO A 493 4.01 -27.85 29.38
C PRO A 493 4.87 -27.07 28.37
N HIS A 494 4.32 -26.73 27.19
CA HIS A 494 5.01 -25.98 26.13
C HIS A 494 4.58 -24.50 26.06
N HIS A 495 3.68 -24.06 26.95
CA HIS A 495 3.22 -22.69 27.06
C HIS A 495 3.63 -22.08 28.41
N GLY A 496 4.68 -21.31 28.38
CA GLY A 496 5.14 -20.50 29.51
C GLY A 496 4.54 -19.09 29.53
N PRO A 497 5.18 -18.17 30.26
CA PRO A 497 4.73 -16.77 30.37
C PRO A 497 4.78 -16.04 29.03
N GLN A 498 3.91 -15.04 28.89
CA GLN A 498 3.95 -14.09 27.78
C GLN A 498 5.24 -13.28 27.79
N ILE A 499 5.80 -12.95 26.62
CA ILE A 499 6.96 -12.07 26.50
C ILE A 499 6.55 -10.59 26.58
N ASP A 500 7.45 -9.76 27.07
CA ASP A 500 7.23 -8.31 27.23
C ASP A 500 7.66 -7.47 26.02
N GLY A 501 8.25 -8.11 25.00
CA GLY A 501 8.66 -7.44 23.77
C GLY A 501 9.56 -8.26 22.87
N TYR A 502 9.71 -7.86 21.62
CA TYR A 502 10.48 -8.56 20.59
C TYR A 502 11.96 -8.88 20.94
N PRO A 503 12.67 -8.10 21.79
CA PRO A 503 14.05 -8.46 22.16
C PRO A 503 14.18 -9.76 22.96
N ARG A 504 13.07 -10.29 23.48
CA ARG A 504 13.03 -11.56 24.21
C ARG A 504 13.00 -12.78 23.29
N LEU A 505 12.67 -12.58 22.00
CA LEU A 505 12.60 -13.66 21.03
C LEU A 505 13.97 -14.33 20.81
N LYS A 506 13.98 -15.64 20.69
CA LYS A 506 15.17 -16.48 20.57
C LYS A 506 15.13 -17.37 19.34
N SER A 507 16.30 -17.67 18.80
CA SER A 507 16.47 -18.59 17.66
C SER A 507 16.74 -20.03 18.06
N ASP A 508 16.67 -20.37 19.35
CA ASP A 508 16.89 -21.72 19.88
C ASP A 508 15.59 -22.52 20.11
N GLY A 509 14.43 -21.94 19.79
CA GLY A 509 13.10 -22.54 19.98
C GLY A 509 12.54 -22.37 21.39
N SER A 510 13.19 -21.62 22.27
CA SER A 510 12.69 -21.34 23.63
C SER A 510 11.59 -20.29 23.69
N THR A 511 11.27 -19.67 22.57
CA THR A 511 10.16 -18.71 22.41
C THR A 511 9.29 -19.05 21.21
N ALA A 512 8.01 -18.67 21.28
CA ALA A 512 7.03 -18.74 20.19
C ALA A 512 6.37 -17.37 20.03
N CYS A 513 6.04 -16.96 18.81
CA CYS A 513 5.42 -15.64 18.54
C CYS A 513 4.77 -15.61 17.16
N GLY A 514 3.47 -15.37 17.11
CA GLY A 514 2.71 -15.25 15.86
C GLY A 514 2.96 -13.97 15.08
N GLY A 515 3.45 -12.89 15.75
CA GLY A 515 3.70 -11.60 15.07
C GLY A 515 4.64 -10.68 15.84
N TRP A 516 5.93 -10.82 15.65
CA TRP A 516 7.00 -10.15 16.41
C TRP A 516 6.84 -8.63 16.55
N ILE A 517 6.25 -7.95 15.59
CA ILE A 517 6.02 -6.49 15.62
C ILE A 517 4.94 -6.07 16.64
N TYR A 518 4.12 -7.01 17.11
CA TYR A 518 3.10 -6.81 18.14
C TYR A 518 3.56 -7.23 19.53
N SER A 519 4.77 -7.79 19.68
CA SER A 519 5.27 -8.22 20.96
C SER A 519 5.36 -7.06 21.96
N GLY A 520 4.74 -7.23 23.12
CA GLY A 520 4.58 -6.18 24.14
C GLY A 520 3.18 -5.62 24.27
N VAL A 521 2.25 -5.95 23.33
CA VAL A 521 0.83 -5.52 23.37
C VAL A 521 0.03 -6.30 24.39
N TYR A 522 0.39 -7.55 24.65
CA TYR A 522 -0.19 -8.43 25.65
C TYR A 522 0.90 -9.02 26.52
N GLY A 523 1.34 -8.27 27.54
CA GLY A 523 2.53 -8.61 28.32
C GLY A 523 2.29 -9.63 29.45
N PRO A 524 3.35 -9.90 30.22
CA PRO A 524 3.32 -10.80 31.37
C PRO A 524 2.31 -10.45 32.47
N ASP A 525 1.96 -9.20 32.61
CA ASP A 525 0.93 -8.69 33.52
C ASP A 525 -0.51 -9.03 33.08
N LYS A 526 -0.68 -9.71 31.96
CA LYS A 526 -1.97 -10.06 31.32
C LYS A 526 -2.82 -8.85 30.95
N VAL A 527 -2.22 -7.70 30.81
CA VAL A 527 -2.92 -6.50 30.38
C VAL A 527 -3.02 -6.48 28.86
N ASN A 528 -4.24 -6.55 28.34
CA ASN A 528 -4.51 -6.31 26.93
C ASN A 528 -4.46 -4.80 26.66
N LYS A 529 -3.32 -4.30 26.21
CA LYS A 529 -3.12 -2.87 25.92
C LYS A 529 -4.00 -2.38 24.76
N ALA A 530 -4.43 -3.26 23.86
CA ALA A 530 -5.37 -2.91 22.80
C ALA A 530 -6.75 -2.50 23.34
N ASN A 531 -7.12 -3.02 24.50
CA ASN A 531 -8.38 -2.72 25.17
C ASN A 531 -8.35 -1.41 26.01
N SER A 532 -7.23 -0.71 26.05
CA SER A 532 -7.10 0.58 26.75
C SER A 532 -7.98 1.65 26.11
N ARG A 533 -8.81 2.33 26.94
CA ARG A 533 -9.76 3.35 26.48
C ARG A 533 -9.40 4.77 26.91
N GLN A 534 -8.56 4.91 27.92
CA GLN A 534 -8.18 6.20 28.50
C GLN A 534 -6.66 6.34 28.52
N SER A 535 -6.18 7.51 28.13
CA SER A 535 -4.79 7.89 28.29
C SER A 535 -4.66 8.80 29.51
N LYS A 536 -3.81 8.41 30.46
CA LYS A 536 -3.53 9.23 31.65
C LYS A 536 -2.76 10.51 31.34
N ASP A 537 -2.02 10.49 30.25
CA ASP A 537 -1.11 11.57 29.81
C ASP A 537 -1.59 12.25 28.52
N TYR A 538 -2.74 11.88 27.97
CA TYR A 538 -3.28 12.32 26.68
C TYR A 538 -2.42 11.96 25.47
N LEU A 539 -1.35 11.16 25.64
CA LEU A 539 -0.44 10.75 24.59
C LEU A 539 -0.64 9.29 24.17
N GLY A 540 -1.38 8.51 24.95
CA GLY A 540 -1.64 7.09 24.70
C GLY A 540 -0.46 6.19 25.10
N HIS A 541 0.42 6.60 25.99
CA HIS A 541 1.40 5.70 26.60
C HIS A 541 0.69 4.56 27.34
N GLY A 542 1.13 3.34 27.10
CA GLY A 542 0.47 2.14 27.61
C GLY A 542 -0.68 1.62 26.76
N TRP A 543 -0.96 2.23 25.60
CA TRP A 543 -1.81 1.63 24.57
C TRP A 543 -0.99 0.67 23.69
N GLY A 544 -1.68 -0.24 22.97
CA GLY A 544 -1.02 -1.17 22.04
C GLY A 544 -0.74 -0.55 20.68
N PHE A 545 0.49 -0.72 20.18
CA PHE A 545 0.88 -0.26 18.84
C PHE A 545 1.57 -1.38 18.05
N SER A 546 1.27 -1.50 16.76
CA SER A 546 1.95 -2.42 15.85
C SER A 546 3.30 -1.85 15.40
N TRP A 547 4.25 -1.86 16.32
CA TRP A 547 5.62 -1.43 16.08
C TRP A 547 6.58 -2.12 17.06
N PRO A 548 7.80 -2.47 16.63
CA PRO A 548 8.75 -3.13 17.51
C PRO A 548 8.93 -2.42 18.85
N GLY A 549 8.66 -3.13 19.94
CA GLY A 549 8.69 -2.58 21.30
C GLY A 549 7.49 -1.70 21.65
N ASP A 550 6.35 -1.88 20.98
CA ASP A 550 5.10 -1.18 21.27
C ASP A 550 5.27 0.36 21.24
N ARG A 551 5.99 0.87 20.23
CA ARG A 551 6.33 2.30 20.11
C ARG A 551 5.25 3.08 19.35
N ARG A 552 4.87 4.24 19.88
CA ARG A 552 3.80 5.09 19.34
C ARG A 552 4.25 5.86 18.10
N ILE A 553 5.40 6.51 18.13
CA ILE A 553 5.91 7.34 17.03
C ILE A 553 7.23 6.77 16.52
N ILE A 554 7.27 6.44 15.22
CA ILE A 554 8.50 6.03 14.54
C ILE A 554 9.36 7.24 14.18
N TYR A 555 10.67 7.03 14.19
CA TYR A 555 11.69 8.05 13.86
C TYR A 555 11.66 9.27 14.79
N ASN A 556 11.13 9.12 16.02
CA ASN A 556 11.03 10.24 16.95
C ASN A 556 12.41 10.82 17.36
N ARG A 557 13.50 10.06 17.16
CA ARG A 557 14.86 10.54 17.27
C ARG A 557 15.12 11.77 16.38
N ALA A 558 14.47 11.89 15.21
CA ALA A 558 14.60 13.01 14.29
C ALA A 558 14.04 14.34 14.84
N SER A 559 13.34 14.32 15.99
CA SER A 559 12.90 15.54 16.68
C SER A 559 14.03 16.24 17.46
N ALA A 560 15.16 15.56 17.66
CA ALA A 560 16.37 16.13 18.24
C ALA A 560 17.45 16.35 17.17
N ALA A 561 18.37 17.25 17.43
CA ALA A 561 19.58 17.47 16.63
C ALA A 561 20.57 16.30 16.79
N PRO A 562 21.62 16.22 15.94
CA PRO A 562 22.68 15.21 16.09
C PRO A 562 23.39 15.22 17.44
N THR A 563 23.39 16.35 18.13
CA THR A 563 23.90 16.50 19.50
C THR A 563 23.01 15.87 20.58
N GLY A 564 21.78 15.52 20.23
CA GLY A 564 20.77 15.03 21.17
C GLY A 564 19.87 16.12 21.76
N GLU A 565 20.15 17.40 21.52
CA GLU A 565 19.28 18.51 21.95
C GLU A 565 18.08 18.64 20.99
N PRO A 566 16.90 19.08 21.47
CA PRO A 566 15.77 19.35 20.59
C PRO A 566 16.09 20.42 19.54
N TRP A 567 15.60 20.27 18.30
CA TRP A 567 15.65 21.34 17.30
C TRP A 567 14.91 22.60 17.76
N SER A 568 13.82 22.41 18.49
CA SER A 568 13.08 23.48 19.12
C SER A 568 12.20 22.93 20.26
N GLU A 569 11.89 23.76 21.22
CA GLU A 569 11.05 23.41 22.37
C GLU A 569 9.61 23.04 21.95
N GLY A 570 9.06 23.70 20.94
CA GLY A 570 7.69 23.46 20.46
C GLY A 570 7.53 22.20 19.60
N LYS A 571 8.62 21.57 19.15
CA LYS A 571 8.60 20.41 18.23
C LYS A 571 9.45 19.23 18.72
N LYS A 572 9.75 19.15 20.01
CA LYS A 572 10.48 18.04 20.60
C LYS A 572 9.57 16.84 20.88
N LEU A 573 10.12 15.65 20.78
CA LEU A 573 9.55 14.40 21.24
C LEU A 573 10.49 13.71 22.21
N VAL A 574 11.76 13.58 21.83
CA VAL A 574 12.81 12.96 22.63
C VAL A 574 14.08 13.85 22.63
N TRP A 575 14.91 13.70 23.66
CA TRP A 575 16.21 14.36 23.78
C TRP A 575 17.16 13.52 24.63
N TRP A 576 18.45 13.78 24.51
CA TRP A 576 19.49 13.13 25.31
C TRP A 576 19.63 13.82 26.67
N ASP A 577 19.50 13.06 27.75
CA ASP A 577 19.77 13.52 29.10
C ASP A 577 21.23 13.19 29.45
N GLN A 578 22.04 14.22 29.62
CA GLN A 578 23.47 14.07 29.92
C GLN A 578 23.75 13.51 31.33
N GLU A 579 22.86 13.79 32.28
CA GLU A 579 23.03 13.32 33.65
C GLU A 579 22.68 11.85 33.78
N GLN A 580 21.58 11.45 33.16
CA GLN A 580 21.11 10.06 33.15
C GLN A 580 21.82 9.21 32.09
N ARG A 581 22.53 9.84 31.16
CA ARG A 581 23.13 9.20 29.97
C ARG A 581 22.13 8.33 29.21
N LYS A 582 20.96 8.88 28.97
CA LYS A 582 19.84 8.16 28.37
C LYS A 582 18.96 9.09 27.56
N TRP A 583 18.41 8.58 26.47
CA TRP A 583 17.32 9.24 25.76
C TRP A 583 16.04 9.15 26.57
N GLY A 584 15.41 10.28 26.76
CA GLY A 584 14.10 10.43 27.37
C GLY A 584 13.27 11.47 26.63
N GLY A 585 12.08 11.80 27.14
CA GLY A 585 11.28 12.84 26.52
C GLY A 585 9.80 12.75 26.81
N ILE A 586 9.03 13.45 25.98
CA ILE A 586 7.57 13.41 25.95
C ILE A 586 7.08 12.07 25.42
N ASP A 587 7.81 11.49 24.48
CA ASP A 587 7.53 10.18 23.89
C ASP A 587 8.62 9.17 24.26
N ILE A 588 8.30 7.89 24.07
CA ILE A 588 9.26 6.81 24.31
C ILE A 588 10.19 6.72 23.09
N PRO A 589 11.53 6.77 23.27
CA PRO A 589 12.47 6.58 22.17
C PRO A 589 12.21 5.29 21.41
N ASP A 590 12.13 5.34 20.10
CA ASP A 590 11.85 4.18 19.22
C ASP A 590 13.12 3.36 18.89
N PHE A 591 14.23 3.68 19.50
CA PHE A 591 15.56 3.11 19.33
C PHE A 591 16.21 2.82 20.69
N VAL A 592 17.45 2.36 20.68
CA VAL A 592 18.21 2.03 21.90
C VAL A 592 18.39 3.27 22.79
N ALA A 593 17.75 3.28 23.96
CA ALA A 593 17.59 4.47 24.78
C ALA A 593 18.87 4.94 25.50
N ASP A 594 19.83 4.05 25.74
CA ASP A 594 21.12 4.35 26.40
C ASP A 594 22.28 4.55 25.41
N LYS A 595 22.03 4.50 24.10
CA LYS A 595 23.00 4.78 23.05
C LYS A 595 23.21 6.29 22.89
N SER A 596 24.40 6.79 23.24
CA SER A 596 24.70 8.22 23.15
C SER A 596 24.65 8.75 21.71
N PRO A 597 24.30 10.03 21.50
CA PRO A 597 24.34 10.66 20.18
C PRO A 597 25.73 10.60 19.51
N GLU A 598 26.78 10.52 20.31
CA GLU A 598 28.18 10.47 19.86
C GLU A 598 28.63 9.07 19.47
N PHE A 599 27.83 8.04 19.78
CA PHE A 599 28.18 6.66 19.47
C PHE A 599 28.40 6.49 17.96
N ARG A 600 29.53 5.86 17.62
CA ARG A 600 29.85 5.46 16.24
C ARG A 600 30.26 3.98 16.26
N PRO A 601 29.66 3.14 15.41
CA PRO A 601 30.09 1.76 15.28
C PRO A 601 31.52 1.69 14.72
N VAL A 602 32.32 0.74 15.23
CA VAL A 602 33.73 0.54 14.84
C VAL A 602 33.88 -0.61 13.82
N GLY A 603 32.80 -1.24 13.40
CA GLY A 603 32.75 -2.22 12.30
C GLY A 603 32.63 -3.68 12.71
N ASN A 604 32.53 -3.99 14.00
CA ASN A 604 32.27 -5.34 14.53
C ASN A 604 30.91 -5.48 15.21
N GLU A 605 30.15 -4.42 15.25
CA GLU A 605 28.80 -4.41 15.82
C GLU A 605 27.79 -4.98 14.81
N SER A 606 26.69 -5.48 15.34
CA SER A 606 25.57 -5.98 14.55
C SER A 606 24.23 -5.41 15.04
N GLY A 607 23.20 -5.60 14.24
CA GLY A 607 21.86 -5.18 14.62
C GLY A 607 21.75 -3.65 14.79
N LEU A 608 21.01 -3.22 15.79
CA LEU A 608 20.86 -1.79 16.09
C LEU A 608 22.16 -1.15 16.53
N ASP A 609 23.13 -1.90 17.06
CA ASP A 609 24.42 -1.37 17.48
C ASP A 609 25.35 -1.05 16.31
N ALA A 610 25.08 -1.58 15.13
CA ALA A 610 25.73 -1.18 13.89
C ALA A 610 25.25 0.16 13.33
N ILE A 611 24.23 0.79 13.91
CA ILE A 611 23.69 2.09 13.50
C ILE A 611 24.23 3.20 14.43
N PRO A 612 24.71 4.36 13.90
CA PRO A 612 25.15 5.48 14.71
C PRO A 612 24.08 5.99 15.69
N GLY A 613 24.52 6.51 16.85
CA GLY A 613 23.63 7.00 17.90
C GLY A 613 22.80 8.24 17.52
N ASP A 614 23.23 8.99 16.50
CA ASP A 614 22.52 10.15 15.95
C ASP A 614 21.64 9.83 14.74
N ALA A 615 21.62 8.59 14.24
CA ALA A 615 20.83 8.19 13.08
C ALA A 615 19.36 7.89 13.44
N PRO A 616 18.37 8.60 12.87
CA PRO A 616 16.98 8.44 13.28
C PRO A 616 16.20 7.38 12.47
N PHE A 617 16.64 7.01 11.27
CA PHE A 617 15.87 6.16 10.34
C PHE A 617 16.29 4.70 10.47
N ILE A 618 16.07 4.13 11.64
CA ILE A 618 16.54 2.80 12.07
C ILE A 618 16.04 1.59 11.26
N LEU A 619 15.08 1.79 10.36
CA LEU A 619 14.66 0.76 9.40
C LEU A 619 15.62 0.63 8.22
N HIS A 620 16.37 1.65 7.90
CA HIS A 620 17.43 1.58 6.88
C HIS A 620 18.74 1.10 7.51
N GLU A 621 19.49 0.33 6.75
CA GLU A 621 20.76 -0.23 7.17
C GLU A 621 21.79 0.85 7.55
N ASP A 622 21.71 2.01 6.90
CA ASP A 622 22.54 3.18 7.12
C ASP A 622 21.96 4.20 8.12
N GLY A 623 20.74 3.96 8.60
CA GLY A 623 20.03 4.86 9.52
C GLY A 623 19.62 6.22 8.91
N LEU A 624 19.66 6.39 7.59
CA LEU A 624 19.41 7.65 6.87
C LEU A 624 18.07 7.65 6.14
N GLY A 625 17.47 8.81 5.99
CA GLY A 625 16.36 9.07 5.10
C GLY A 625 16.82 9.14 3.63
N TRP A 626 16.22 8.36 2.73
CA TRP A 626 16.70 8.27 1.35
C TRP A 626 16.02 9.27 0.41
N LEU A 627 16.74 10.28 -0.01
CA LEU A 627 16.38 11.19 -1.10
C LEU A 627 16.68 10.53 -2.46
N HIS A 628 17.78 9.81 -2.54
CA HIS A 628 18.16 8.94 -3.64
C HIS A 628 18.14 7.49 -3.15
N VAL A 629 17.59 6.56 -3.94
CA VAL A 629 17.51 5.15 -3.55
C VAL A 629 18.62 4.35 -4.21
N PRO A 630 19.57 3.80 -3.43
CA PRO A 630 20.69 3.07 -4.01
C PRO A 630 20.32 1.67 -4.51
N LYS A 631 19.21 1.10 -4.02
CA LYS A 631 18.80 -0.28 -4.32
C LYS A 631 17.32 -0.51 -3.98
N GLY A 632 16.70 -1.56 -4.56
CA GLY A 632 15.39 -2.06 -4.15
C GLY A 632 14.18 -1.52 -4.91
N LEU A 633 14.32 -0.54 -5.80
CA LEU A 633 13.26 -0.08 -6.70
C LEU A 633 13.46 -0.60 -8.12
N GLN A 634 12.34 -0.82 -8.82
CA GLN A 634 12.34 -1.31 -10.20
C GLN A 634 12.43 -0.17 -11.24
N ASP A 635 11.96 1.03 -10.91
CA ASP A 635 11.69 2.10 -11.87
C ASP A 635 12.58 3.34 -11.71
N GLY A 636 13.66 3.22 -10.96
CA GLY A 636 14.69 4.25 -10.86
C GLY A 636 14.94 4.77 -9.45
N PRO A 637 16.13 5.36 -9.20
CA PRO A 637 16.55 5.82 -7.88
C PRO A 637 15.89 7.13 -7.46
N MET A 638 15.36 7.88 -8.42
CA MET A 638 14.67 9.16 -8.20
C MET A 638 13.34 9.21 -8.96
N PRO A 639 12.28 9.79 -8.36
CA PRO A 639 10.99 9.92 -9.03
C PRO A 639 11.08 10.79 -10.27
N THR A 640 10.64 10.29 -11.42
CA THR A 640 10.52 11.07 -12.63
C THR A 640 9.12 10.97 -13.24
N HIS A 641 8.68 12.05 -13.89
CA HIS A 641 7.36 12.09 -14.50
C HIS A 641 7.35 11.31 -15.81
N TYR A 642 6.46 10.34 -15.89
CA TYR A 642 5.96 9.74 -17.11
C TYR A 642 4.46 9.99 -17.23
N GLU A 643 3.92 9.96 -18.44
CA GLU A 643 2.49 9.95 -18.62
C GLU A 643 1.87 8.67 -18.03
N PRO A 644 0.59 8.71 -17.60
CA PRO A 644 -0.19 7.50 -17.35
C PRO A 644 -0.16 6.56 -18.56
N LEU A 645 -0.41 5.27 -18.33
CA LEU A 645 -0.43 4.26 -19.40
C LEU A 645 -1.35 4.63 -20.56
N GLU A 646 -2.46 5.28 -20.24
CA GLU A 646 -3.39 5.88 -21.18
C GLU A 646 -3.48 7.39 -20.89
N SER A 647 -3.19 8.21 -21.87
CA SER A 647 -3.21 9.66 -21.73
C SER A 647 -3.66 10.33 -23.03
N PRO A 648 -4.47 11.40 -23.00
CA PRO A 648 -4.79 12.16 -24.19
C PRO A 648 -3.62 13.02 -24.71
N VAL A 649 -2.50 13.06 -24.01
CA VAL A 649 -1.31 13.85 -24.35
C VAL A 649 -0.04 13.03 -24.26
N HIS A 650 0.99 13.45 -24.98
CA HIS A 650 2.34 12.90 -24.92
C HIS A 650 3.17 13.53 -23.79
N ASN A 651 4.23 12.82 -23.36
CA ASN A 651 5.14 13.30 -22.35
C ASN A 651 5.84 14.60 -22.81
N ALA A 652 5.81 15.62 -21.97
CA ALA A 652 6.44 16.89 -22.27
C ALA A 652 7.94 16.94 -21.94
N LEU A 653 8.47 15.93 -21.24
CA LEU A 653 9.86 15.88 -20.77
C LEU A 653 10.73 14.97 -21.65
N TYR A 654 10.20 13.83 -22.07
CA TYR A 654 10.96 12.78 -22.75
C TYR A 654 10.32 12.34 -24.06
N SER A 655 11.11 11.74 -24.94
CA SER A 655 10.60 11.05 -26.12
C SER A 655 9.77 9.79 -25.78
N ARG A 656 9.93 9.26 -24.57
CA ARG A 656 9.14 8.16 -24.02
C ARG A 656 7.95 8.69 -23.23
N ASP A 657 6.76 8.18 -23.54
CA ASP A 657 5.55 8.58 -22.86
C ASP A 657 5.40 7.94 -21.46
N THR A 658 5.56 6.64 -21.35
CA THR A 658 5.19 5.86 -20.17
C THR A 658 6.39 5.27 -19.41
N ASN A 659 6.16 4.89 -18.16
CA ASN A 659 7.17 4.23 -17.33
C ASN A 659 7.67 2.94 -18.01
N PRO A 660 8.99 2.79 -18.25
CA PRO A 660 9.54 1.69 -19.05
C PRO A 660 9.40 0.31 -18.40
N VAL A 661 9.23 0.25 -17.08
CA VAL A 661 9.16 -1.01 -16.30
C VAL A 661 7.77 -1.30 -15.75
N VAL A 662 6.74 -0.59 -16.19
CA VAL A 662 5.36 -0.86 -15.77
C VAL A 662 4.95 -2.30 -16.12
N ASN A 663 4.17 -2.91 -15.24
CA ASN A 663 3.68 -4.27 -15.45
C ASN A 663 2.44 -4.27 -16.34
N TRP A 664 2.57 -4.85 -17.52
CA TRP A 664 1.49 -5.03 -18.48
C TRP A 664 0.96 -6.47 -18.43
N PHE A 665 -0.36 -6.60 -18.30
CA PHE A 665 -1.04 -7.89 -18.40
C PHE A 665 -1.69 -7.98 -19.78
N THR A 666 -0.94 -8.48 -20.76
CA THR A 666 -1.30 -8.47 -22.18
C THR A 666 -2.32 -9.56 -22.49
N ARG A 667 -3.54 -9.16 -22.82
CA ARG A 667 -4.65 -10.02 -23.27
C ARG A 667 -5.52 -9.26 -24.24
N GLN A 668 -6.29 -9.97 -25.10
CA GLN A 668 -7.25 -9.33 -26.00
C GLN A 668 -8.31 -8.52 -25.25
N GLU A 669 -8.73 -9.02 -24.09
CA GLU A 669 -9.71 -8.36 -23.21
C GLU A 669 -9.11 -7.19 -22.41
N ASN A 670 -7.80 -7.01 -22.45
CA ASN A 670 -7.08 -6.01 -21.64
C ASN A 670 -6.16 -5.14 -22.49
N ARG A 671 -6.71 -4.49 -23.51
CA ARG A 671 -5.99 -3.59 -24.42
C ARG A 671 -5.84 -2.20 -23.84
N PHE A 672 -4.82 -1.48 -24.29
CA PHE A 672 -4.46 -0.14 -23.84
C PHE A 672 -4.48 0.84 -24.99
N ALA A 673 -5.06 2.03 -24.78
CA ALA A 673 -4.97 3.15 -25.71
C ALA A 673 -3.60 3.82 -25.57
N PRO A 674 -2.82 3.98 -26.68
CA PRO A 674 -1.55 4.69 -26.59
C PRO A 674 -1.78 6.16 -26.23
N PRO A 675 -0.81 6.82 -25.55
CA PRO A 675 -0.89 8.25 -25.32
C PRO A 675 -1.13 9.04 -26.61
N GLY A 676 -2.06 10.01 -26.54
CA GLY A 676 -2.46 10.80 -27.70
C GLY A 676 -3.45 10.14 -28.64
N ASP A 677 -4.01 8.97 -28.32
CA ASP A 677 -5.03 8.31 -29.18
C ASP A 677 -6.27 9.19 -29.34
N PRO A 678 -6.59 9.65 -30.56
CA PRO A 678 -7.72 10.55 -30.79
C PRO A 678 -9.09 9.93 -30.56
N ARG A 679 -9.19 8.60 -30.45
CA ARG A 679 -10.43 7.90 -30.17
C ARG A 679 -10.84 8.04 -28.69
N PHE A 680 -9.88 8.31 -27.79
CA PHE A 680 -10.08 8.43 -26.36
C PHE A 680 -9.50 9.75 -25.84
N PRO A 681 -10.14 10.89 -26.19
CA PRO A 681 -9.57 12.22 -25.98
C PRO A 681 -9.70 12.77 -24.57
N PHE A 682 -10.38 12.06 -23.65
CA PHE A 682 -10.69 12.56 -22.32
C PHE A 682 -9.97 11.75 -21.24
N VAL A 683 -9.58 12.43 -20.16
CA VAL A 683 -9.04 11.77 -18.95
C VAL A 683 -10.21 11.29 -18.11
N LEU A 684 -10.26 10.00 -17.79
CA LEU A 684 -11.16 9.44 -16.79
C LEU A 684 -10.44 9.30 -15.45
N THR A 685 -11.03 9.84 -14.39
CA THR A 685 -10.59 9.62 -13.01
C THR A 685 -11.71 9.06 -12.15
N THR A 686 -11.35 8.28 -11.12
CA THR A 686 -12.32 7.69 -10.19
C THR A 686 -12.24 8.34 -8.82
N TYR A 687 -13.36 8.42 -8.11
CA TYR A 687 -13.42 8.97 -6.76
C TYR A 687 -14.44 8.26 -5.86
N ARG A 688 -14.50 8.66 -4.59
CA ARG A 688 -15.40 8.12 -3.57
C ARG A 688 -16.47 9.13 -3.21
N LEU A 689 -17.67 8.61 -2.91
CA LEU A 689 -18.78 9.38 -2.36
C LEU A 689 -18.80 9.24 -0.82
N THR A 690 -19.61 10.06 -0.17
CA THR A 690 -19.90 9.94 1.28
C THR A 690 -20.93 8.84 1.53
N GLU A 691 -21.87 8.70 0.62
CA GLU A 691 -23.05 7.86 0.73
C GLU A 691 -22.75 6.36 0.52
N HIS A 692 -21.70 6.05 -0.24
CA HIS A 692 -21.32 4.68 -0.53
C HIS A 692 -19.89 4.36 -0.09
N HIS A 693 -19.69 3.15 0.42
CA HIS A 693 -18.43 2.65 0.93
C HIS A 693 -17.77 1.66 -0.06
N THR A 694 -16.45 1.80 -0.27
CA THR A 694 -15.63 0.97 -1.16
C THR A 694 -16.32 0.66 -2.51
N ALA A 695 -16.49 -0.60 -2.90
CA ALA A 695 -17.22 -1.01 -4.11
C ALA A 695 -18.75 -0.97 -3.95
N GLY A 696 -19.26 -0.42 -2.86
CA GLY A 696 -20.70 -0.25 -2.63
C GLY A 696 -21.46 -1.47 -2.10
N GLY A 697 -20.82 -2.63 -2.00
CA GLY A 697 -21.48 -3.87 -1.58
C GLY A 697 -22.17 -3.79 -0.22
N MET A 698 -21.60 -3.05 0.74
CA MET A 698 -22.25 -2.83 2.04
C MET A 698 -23.31 -1.72 2.02
N SER A 699 -23.13 -0.67 1.24
CA SER A 699 -23.94 0.55 1.32
C SER A 699 -25.11 0.57 0.34
N ARG A 700 -24.98 -0.04 -0.84
CA ARG A 700 -26.06 -0.09 -1.82
C ARG A 700 -27.28 -0.93 -1.38
N PHE A 701 -27.09 -1.80 -0.42
CA PHE A 701 -28.17 -2.60 0.19
C PHE A 701 -28.88 -1.90 1.36
N LEU A 702 -28.38 -0.74 1.83
CA LEU A 702 -29.01 0.07 2.85
C LEU A 702 -29.97 1.08 2.21
N SER A 703 -31.27 0.96 2.47
CA SER A 703 -32.32 1.72 1.76
C SER A 703 -32.10 3.24 1.80
N HIS A 704 -31.75 3.80 2.96
CA HIS A 704 -31.55 5.25 3.10
C HIS A 704 -30.28 5.76 2.38
N LEU A 705 -29.20 4.96 2.27
CA LEU A 705 -28.04 5.33 1.47
C LEU A 705 -28.30 5.15 -0.02
N ALA A 706 -29.05 4.13 -0.38
CA ALA A 706 -29.51 3.88 -1.73
C ALA A 706 -30.42 5.03 -2.24
N GLU A 707 -31.31 5.55 -1.38
CA GLU A 707 -32.17 6.70 -1.69
C GLU A 707 -31.36 7.99 -1.89
N LEU A 708 -30.32 8.22 -1.07
CA LEU A 708 -29.46 9.40 -1.18
C LEU A 708 -28.61 9.39 -2.47
N GLN A 709 -28.19 8.24 -2.95
CA GLN A 709 -27.36 8.10 -4.15
C GLN A 709 -27.77 6.88 -4.97
N PRO A 710 -28.85 7.01 -5.78
CA PRO A 710 -29.51 5.87 -6.42
C PRO A 710 -28.91 5.44 -7.76
N GLU A 711 -28.11 6.27 -8.44
CA GLU A 711 -27.65 6.02 -9.81
C GLU A 711 -26.17 6.32 -10.00
N LEU A 712 -25.53 5.55 -10.88
CA LEU A 712 -24.19 5.84 -11.38
C LEU A 712 -24.21 7.08 -12.27
N PHE A 713 -23.24 7.96 -12.08
CA PHE A 713 -23.09 9.16 -12.89
C PHE A 713 -21.62 9.41 -13.29
N ALA A 714 -21.45 10.16 -14.38
CA ALA A 714 -20.17 10.68 -14.82
C ALA A 714 -20.21 12.19 -14.74
N GLU A 715 -19.35 12.76 -13.89
CA GLU A 715 -19.25 14.20 -13.69
C GLU A 715 -18.36 14.82 -14.76
N MET A 716 -18.87 15.83 -15.46
CA MET A 716 -18.18 16.54 -16.54
C MET A 716 -18.37 18.06 -16.44
N SER A 717 -17.48 18.81 -17.09
CA SER A 717 -17.57 20.27 -17.13
C SER A 717 -18.71 20.75 -18.03
N PRO A 718 -19.28 21.96 -17.77
CA PRO A 718 -20.27 22.57 -18.67
C PRO A 718 -19.72 22.83 -20.08
N GLU A 719 -18.41 23.02 -20.23
CA GLU A 719 -17.74 23.19 -21.51
C GLU A 719 -17.84 21.92 -22.34
N LEU A 720 -17.44 20.77 -21.77
CA LEU A 720 -17.53 19.48 -22.43
C LEU A 720 -18.98 19.09 -22.76
N ALA A 721 -19.90 19.31 -21.81
CA ALA A 721 -21.31 19.02 -22.01
C ALA A 721 -21.90 19.78 -23.25
N ARG A 722 -21.53 21.08 -23.40
CA ARG A 722 -21.93 21.87 -24.59
C ARG A 722 -21.29 21.33 -25.88
N GLU A 723 -20.02 20.95 -25.87
CA GLU A 723 -19.34 20.41 -27.04
C GLU A 723 -20.00 19.12 -27.51
N LEU A 724 -20.39 18.26 -26.59
CA LEU A 724 -21.03 16.97 -26.86
C LEU A 724 -22.57 17.05 -26.99
N LYS A 725 -23.17 18.22 -26.75
CA LYS A 725 -24.64 18.46 -26.74
C LYS A 725 -25.35 17.54 -25.74
N ILE A 726 -24.81 17.48 -24.52
CA ILE A 726 -25.35 16.68 -23.42
C ILE A 726 -25.94 17.64 -22.37
N ASP A 727 -27.17 17.38 -21.94
CA ASP A 727 -27.81 18.07 -20.84
C ASP A 727 -27.57 17.33 -19.51
N ASN A 728 -27.68 18.06 -18.39
CA ASN A 728 -27.55 17.47 -17.07
C ASN A 728 -28.66 16.44 -16.83
N GLY A 729 -28.29 15.24 -16.48
CA GLY A 729 -29.20 14.10 -16.27
C GLY A 729 -29.38 13.18 -17.47
N ASP A 730 -28.85 13.55 -18.64
CA ASP A 730 -28.90 12.68 -19.82
C ASP A 730 -28.17 11.36 -19.58
N TYR A 731 -28.60 10.31 -20.25
CA TYR A 731 -27.83 9.09 -20.34
C TYR A 731 -26.65 9.26 -21.30
N ILE A 732 -25.52 8.78 -20.88
CA ILE A 732 -24.29 8.73 -21.67
C ILE A 732 -23.61 7.36 -21.55
N SER A 733 -22.89 7.00 -22.58
CA SER A 733 -22.03 5.83 -22.62
C SER A 733 -20.56 6.27 -22.49
N VAL A 734 -19.85 5.74 -21.51
CA VAL A 734 -18.40 5.98 -21.31
C VAL A 734 -17.64 4.79 -21.87
N VAL A 735 -16.72 5.03 -22.80
CA VAL A 735 -16.06 3.98 -23.59
C VAL A 735 -14.55 4.00 -23.36
N SER A 736 -13.94 2.84 -23.15
CA SER A 736 -12.50 2.58 -23.17
C SER A 736 -12.17 1.42 -24.11
N LEU A 737 -10.89 1.11 -24.31
CA LEU A 737 -10.52 -0.06 -25.15
C LEU A 737 -10.94 -1.43 -24.55
N ARG A 738 -11.44 -1.49 -23.32
CA ARG A 738 -11.89 -2.72 -22.64
C ARG A 738 -13.39 -2.92 -22.67
N GLY A 739 -14.13 -1.87 -22.92
CA GLY A 739 -15.58 -1.93 -22.93
C GLY A 739 -16.23 -0.55 -22.80
N ALA A 740 -17.53 -0.60 -22.54
CA ALA A 740 -18.33 0.60 -22.31
C ALA A 740 -19.33 0.38 -21.17
N ILE A 741 -19.61 1.46 -20.45
CA ILE A 741 -20.60 1.50 -19.36
C ILE A 741 -21.56 2.66 -19.54
N GLU A 742 -22.78 2.51 -18.99
CA GLU A 742 -23.82 3.53 -19.00
C GLU A 742 -23.83 4.33 -17.70
N ALA A 743 -23.97 5.64 -17.78
CA ALA A 743 -24.07 6.53 -16.62
C ALA A 743 -25.00 7.72 -16.92
N ARG A 744 -25.44 8.43 -15.87
CA ARG A 744 -26.03 9.76 -15.99
C ARG A 744 -24.96 10.83 -16.13
N ALA A 745 -25.17 11.79 -16.98
CA ALA A 745 -24.32 12.99 -17.04
C ALA A 745 -24.60 13.88 -15.84
N LEU A 746 -23.56 14.17 -15.03
CA LEU A 746 -23.60 15.20 -14.00
C LEU A 746 -22.79 16.40 -14.47
N VAL A 747 -23.49 17.40 -15.02
CA VAL A 747 -22.83 18.63 -15.52
C VAL A 747 -22.55 19.57 -14.36
N SER A 748 -21.28 19.80 -14.05
CA SER A 748 -20.86 20.52 -12.85
C SER A 748 -19.57 21.32 -13.09
N ARG A 749 -19.45 22.46 -12.39
CA ARG A 749 -18.20 23.25 -12.36
C ARG A 749 -17.16 22.70 -11.38
N ARG A 750 -17.43 21.57 -10.72
CA ARG A 750 -16.50 20.94 -9.77
C ARG A 750 -15.33 20.25 -10.47
N ILE A 751 -15.49 19.85 -11.73
CA ILE A 751 -14.38 19.38 -12.57
C ILE A 751 -14.19 20.37 -13.72
N ARG A 752 -12.94 20.70 -14.03
CA ARG A 752 -12.62 21.75 -14.98
C ARG A 752 -11.80 21.21 -16.14
N PRO A 753 -11.98 21.77 -17.35
CA PRO A 753 -11.02 21.53 -18.41
C PRO A 753 -9.65 22.05 -18.01
N MET A 754 -8.60 21.37 -18.42
CA MET A 754 -7.21 21.72 -18.13
C MET A 754 -6.55 22.22 -19.42
N HIS A 755 -5.75 23.27 -19.31
CA HIS A 755 -4.99 23.81 -20.43
C HIS A 755 -3.54 23.31 -20.34
N LEU A 756 -3.18 22.36 -21.20
CA LEU A 756 -1.90 21.68 -21.22
C LEU A 756 -1.19 21.95 -22.55
N ASN A 757 -0.04 22.62 -22.52
CA ASN A 757 0.76 22.87 -23.71
C ASN A 757 -0.04 23.41 -24.91
N GLY A 758 -0.95 24.39 -24.67
CA GLY A 758 -1.80 24.99 -25.69
C GLY A 758 -3.03 24.17 -26.12
N LYS A 759 -3.25 22.98 -25.54
CA LYS A 759 -4.38 22.11 -25.80
C LYS A 759 -5.34 22.10 -24.60
N THR A 760 -6.64 22.14 -24.86
CA THR A 760 -7.66 21.92 -23.83
C THR A 760 -7.88 20.41 -23.66
N VAL A 761 -7.73 19.90 -22.45
CA VAL A 761 -7.96 18.50 -22.07
C VAL A 761 -9.11 18.47 -21.07
N HIS A 762 -10.16 17.74 -21.40
CA HIS A 762 -11.28 17.51 -20.49
C HIS A 762 -11.04 16.31 -19.58
N GLN A 763 -11.52 16.41 -18.36
CA GLN A 763 -11.51 15.35 -17.38
C GLN A 763 -12.95 14.94 -17.04
N ILE A 764 -13.14 13.62 -16.88
CA ILE A 764 -14.39 12.99 -16.46
C ILE A 764 -14.14 12.33 -15.11
N ALA A 765 -15.02 12.54 -14.15
CA ALA A 765 -14.90 11.91 -12.85
C ALA A 765 -16.08 10.97 -12.57
N MET A 766 -15.80 9.75 -12.16
CA MET A 766 -16.81 8.75 -11.89
C MET A 766 -16.67 8.12 -10.50
N PRO A 767 -17.77 7.93 -9.76
CA PRO A 767 -17.76 7.09 -8.56
C PRO A 767 -17.63 5.62 -8.97
N PHE A 768 -16.95 4.82 -8.15
CA PHE A 768 -16.74 3.40 -8.46
C PHE A 768 -17.54 2.45 -7.57
N HIS A 769 -18.58 2.93 -6.92
CA HIS A 769 -19.36 2.21 -5.93
C HIS A 769 -20.49 1.34 -6.49
N PHE A 770 -20.71 1.30 -7.80
CA PHE A 770 -21.87 0.69 -8.43
C PHE A 770 -21.54 -0.69 -9.02
N GLY A 771 -22.55 -1.53 -9.11
CA GLY A 771 -22.52 -2.88 -9.65
C GLY A 771 -23.94 -3.38 -9.96
N SER A 772 -24.06 -4.63 -10.42
CA SER A 772 -25.33 -5.22 -10.88
C SER A 772 -26.22 -5.74 -9.76
N ALA A 773 -25.67 -6.06 -8.58
CA ALA A 773 -26.45 -6.61 -7.47
C ALA A 773 -27.03 -5.53 -6.54
N GLY A 774 -28.12 -5.89 -5.85
CA GLY A 774 -28.75 -5.06 -4.83
C GLY A 774 -29.87 -4.15 -5.36
N PRO A 775 -30.51 -3.38 -4.46
CA PRO A 775 -31.60 -2.47 -4.80
C PRO A 775 -31.16 -1.27 -5.64
N VAL A 776 -29.92 -0.81 -5.47
CA VAL A 776 -29.31 0.23 -6.31
C VAL A 776 -28.29 -0.41 -7.23
N ARG A 777 -28.57 -0.36 -8.52
CA ARG A 777 -27.79 -1.00 -9.58
C ARG A 777 -27.17 0.04 -10.52
N GLY A 778 -26.09 -0.34 -11.16
CA GLY A 778 -25.41 0.39 -12.21
C GLY A 778 -24.24 -0.39 -12.76
N ASP A 779 -23.69 0.05 -13.86
CA ASP A 779 -22.48 -0.57 -14.41
C ASP A 779 -21.27 -0.37 -13.49
N ALA A 780 -20.34 -1.30 -13.52
CA ALA A 780 -19.10 -1.20 -12.76
C ALA A 780 -18.11 -0.26 -13.47
N THR A 781 -17.72 0.84 -12.84
CA THR A 781 -16.71 1.76 -13.41
C THR A 781 -15.39 1.02 -13.72
N ASN A 782 -15.08 -0.03 -12.98
CA ASN A 782 -13.88 -0.84 -13.17
C ASN A 782 -13.91 -1.73 -14.42
N ASP A 783 -15.02 -1.84 -15.14
CA ASP A 783 -15.04 -2.42 -16.50
C ASP A 783 -14.16 -1.60 -17.48
N LEU A 784 -13.96 -0.33 -17.18
CA LEU A 784 -13.12 0.57 -17.99
C LEU A 784 -11.65 0.56 -17.56
N VAL A 785 -11.32 0.09 -16.35
CA VAL A 785 -9.98 0.13 -15.75
C VAL A 785 -9.12 -1.01 -16.30
N PRO A 786 -7.87 -0.75 -16.76
CA PRO A 786 -6.98 -1.80 -17.25
C PRO A 786 -6.37 -2.64 -16.13
N MET A 787 -6.05 -3.88 -16.44
CA MET A 787 -5.13 -4.68 -15.63
C MET A 787 -3.70 -4.26 -16.00
N SER A 788 -3.15 -3.40 -15.17
CA SER A 788 -1.77 -2.91 -15.28
C SER A 788 -1.26 -2.65 -13.87
N GLY A 789 -0.01 -2.98 -13.62
CA GLY A 789 0.59 -2.89 -12.30
C GLY A 789 1.69 -1.83 -12.23
N GLU A 790 1.69 -1.07 -11.15
CA GLU A 790 2.83 -0.26 -10.76
C GLU A 790 4.06 -1.17 -10.58
N PRO A 791 5.27 -0.77 -11.00
CA PRO A 791 6.42 -1.67 -11.07
C PRO A 791 6.86 -2.34 -9.77
N ASN A 792 6.71 -1.64 -8.65
CA ASN A 792 7.27 -2.09 -7.37
C ASN A 792 6.27 -2.92 -6.52
N VAL A 793 4.96 -2.61 -6.62
CA VAL A 793 3.93 -3.19 -5.75
C VAL A 793 2.70 -3.69 -6.50
N THR A 794 2.70 -3.59 -7.81
CA THR A 794 1.64 -4.09 -8.71
C THR A 794 0.25 -3.50 -8.43
N ILE A 795 0.15 -2.32 -7.80
CA ILE A 795 -1.13 -1.63 -7.62
C ILE A 795 -1.68 -1.17 -8.97
N MET A 796 -3.00 -1.23 -9.16
CA MET A 796 -3.65 -0.88 -10.41
C MET A 796 -3.61 0.62 -10.73
N GLU A 797 -3.58 0.98 -12.02
CA GLU A 797 -3.88 2.32 -12.52
C GLU A 797 -5.40 2.52 -12.59
N ALA A 798 -5.96 3.35 -11.75
CA ALA A 798 -7.40 3.62 -11.72
C ALA A 798 -7.76 5.12 -11.59
N LYS A 799 -6.75 6.01 -11.71
CA LYS A 799 -6.93 7.44 -11.48
C LYS A 799 -6.66 8.31 -12.70
N ALA A 800 -5.98 7.76 -13.71
CA ALA A 800 -5.72 8.49 -14.94
C ALA A 800 -5.79 7.53 -16.13
N LEU A 801 -6.94 7.47 -16.74
CA LEU A 801 -7.27 6.58 -17.86
C LEU A 801 -7.72 7.43 -19.05
N ALA A 802 -7.67 6.87 -20.27
CA ALA A 802 -8.25 7.51 -21.44
C ALA A 802 -9.66 6.95 -21.71
N CYS A 803 -10.60 7.83 -22.03
CA CYS A 803 -11.96 7.45 -22.40
C CYS A 803 -12.55 8.33 -23.50
N ASN A 804 -13.67 7.87 -24.06
CA ASN A 804 -14.56 8.67 -24.89
C ASN A 804 -15.96 8.70 -24.28
N ILE A 805 -16.75 9.71 -24.62
CA ILE A 805 -18.15 9.86 -24.22
C ILE A 805 -19.02 9.83 -25.47
N VAL A 806 -20.03 8.98 -25.44
CA VAL A 806 -21.06 8.89 -26.50
C VAL A 806 -22.41 9.26 -25.91
N PRO A 807 -23.12 10.26 -26.42
CA PRO A 807 -24.46 10.58 -25.96
C PRO A 807 -25.44 9.41 -26.15
N GLY A 808 -26.29 9.18 -25.15
CA GLY A 808 -27.33 8.16 -25.20
C GLY A 808 -26.98 6.88 -24.41
N ARG A 809 -27.96 5.99 -24.37
CA ARG A 809 -27.90 4.70 -23.62
C ARG A 809 -27.12 3.65 -24.39
N LEU A 810 -26.56 2.71 -23.67
CA LEU A 810 -26.01 1.47 -24.25
C LEU A 810 -27.17 0.60 -24.79
N PRO A 811 -26.97 -0.06 -25.93
CA PRO A 811 -27.88 -1.11 -26.37
C PRO A 811 -27.93 -2.27 -25.38
N ARG A 812 -29.07 -2.90 -25.27
CA ARG A 812 -29.30 -4.07 -24.42
C ARG A 812 -29.08 -5.40 -25.18
N GLY A 813 -28.74 -6.42 -24.42
CA GLY A 813 -28.57 -7.76 -24.98
C GLY A 813 -27.44 -7.84 -26.03
N PRO A 814 -27.56 -8.75 -27.01
CA PRO A 814 -26.52 -9.00 -28.01
C PRO A 814 -26.16 -7.82 -28.90
N MET A 815 -27.01 -6.79 -28.98
CA MET A 815 -26.73 -5.57 -29.75
C MET A 815 -25.59 -4.76 -29.16
N PHE A 816 -25.23 -4.97 -27.88
CA PHE A 816 -24.13 -4.29 -27.23
C PHE A 816 -22.78 -4.56 -27.92
N GLU A 817 -22.47 -5.79 -28.23
CA GLU A 817 -21.21 -6.17 -28.87
C GLU A 817 -21.06 -5.53 -30.27
N GLU A 818 -22.15 -5.46 -31.04
CA GLU A 818 -22.15 -4.86 -32.35
C GLU A 818 -21.99 -3.33 -32.28
N TRP A 819 -22.57 -2.72 -31.27
CA TRP A 819 -22.42 -1.31 -31.00
C TRP A 819 -20.98 -1.00 -30.54
N LEU A 820 -20.41 -1.82 -29.62
CA LEU A 820 -19.09 -1.63 -29.08
C LEU A 820 -18.01 -1.70 -30.16
N LYS A 821 -18.13 -2.59 -31.15
CA LYS A 821 -17.18 -2.71 -32.29
C LYS A 821 -16.97 -1.42 -33.08
N LYS A 822 -17.92 -0.48 -33.03
CA LYS A 822 -17.79 0.83 -33.67
C LYS A 822 -16.73 1.70 -33.02
N TYR A 823 -16.49 1.51 -31.72
CA TYR A 823 -15.58 2.30 -30.90
C TYR A 823 -14.34 1.49 -30.50
N VAL A 824 -14.48 0.21 -30.35
CA VAL A 824 -13.46 -0.75 -29.93
C VAL A 824 -13.36 -1.85 -30.97
N PRO A 825 -12.54 -1.69 -32.03
CA PRO A 825 -12.35 -2.70 -33.05
C PRO A 825 -11.92 -4.05 -32.45
N ALA A 826 -12.51 -5.14 -32.92
CA ALA A 826 -12.15 -6.48 -32.43
C ALA A 826 -10.72 -6.86 -32.82
N ASP A 827 -10.27 -6.39 -33.99
CA ASP A 827 -8.95 -6.69 -34.55
C ASP A 827 -7.91 -5.66 -34.11
N GLY A 828 -6.74 -6.13 -33.79
CA GLY A 828 -5.61 -5.33 -33.37
C GLY A 828 -4.75 -6.05 -32.33
N PRO A 829 -3.49 -5.66 -32.17
CA PRO A 829 -2.64 -6.24 -31.14
C PRO A 829 -3.28 -5.99 -29.75
N PRO A 830 -3.14 -6.93 -28.81
CA PRO A 830 -3.67 -6.78 -27.47
C PRO A 830 -3.04 -5.60 -26.71
N ASN A 831 -1.91 -5.14 -27.20
CA ASN A 831 -1.24 -3.96 -26.71
C ASN A 831 -0.95 -3.02 -27.88
N LEU A 832 -1.59 -1.84 -27.89
CA LEU A 832 -1.45 -0.84 -28.95
C LEU A 832 -0.37 0.20 -28.64
N HIS A 833 0.37 0.04 -27.55
CA HIS A 833 1.39 1.01 -27.17
C HIS A 833 2.62 0.87 -28.09
N PRO A 834 3.01 1.89 -28.88
CA PRO A 834 4.08 1.78 -29.87
C PRO A 834 5.48 1.55 -29.27
N GLU A 835 5.66 1.85 -28.00
CA GLU A 835 6.91 1.63 -27.26
C GLU A 835 7.06 0.21 -26.71
N GLN A 836 6.05 -0.63 -26.85
CA GLN A 836 6.09 -2.00 -26.37
C GLN A 836 6.50 -2.96 -27.47
N PRO A 837 7.43 -3.89 -27.23
CA PRO A 837 7.72 -4.93 -28.19
C PRO A 837 6.48 -5.80 -28.43
N PRO A 838 6.35 -6.45 -29.59
CA PRO A 838 5.31 -7.43 -29.84
C PRO A 838 5.24 -8.49 -28.72
N PRO A 839 4.06 -9.03 -28.40
CA PRO A 839 3.90 -10.01 -27.30
C PRO A 839 4.86 -11.21 -27.38
N GLU A 840 5.18 -11.65 -28.58
CA GLU A 840 6.10 -12.76 -28.85
C GLU A 840 7.56 -12.46 -28.48
N LYS A 841 7.91 -11.17 -28.34
CA LYS A 841 9.27 -10.70 -27.97
C LYS A 841 9.33 -10.14 -26.57
N ALA A 842 8.20 -10.04 -25.87
CA ALA A 842 8.20 -9.68 -24.46
C ALA A 842 8.93 -10.78 -23.68
N ALA A 843 9.95 -10.39 -22.93
CA ALA A 843 10.57 -11.31 -21.99
C ALA A 843 9.48 -11.86 -21.04
N PRO A 844 9.58 -13.11 -20.57
CA PRO A 844 8.67 -13.61 -19.56
C PRO A 844 8.59 -12.59 -18.41
N VAL A 845 7.36 -12.36 -17.93
CA VAL A 845 7.11 -11.46 -16.80
C VAL A 845 8.12 -11.82 -15.73
N LYS A 846 9.01 -10.92 -15.39
CA LYS A 846 9.97 -11.15 -14.31
C LYS A 846 9.17 -11.43 -13.05
N GLU A 847 9.62 -12.40 -12.29
CA GLU A 847 9.19 -12.54 -10.90
C GLU A 847 9.24 -11.17 -10.25
N ILE A 848 8.09 -10.65 -9.88
CA ILE A 848 7.99 -9.41 -9.15
C ILE A 848 8.46 -9.74 -7.75
N LYS A 849 9.71 -9.43 -7.46
CA LYS A 849 10.17 -9.48 -6.08
C LYS A 849 9.38 -8.42 -5.32
N SER A 850 8.56 -8.84 -4.38
CA SER A 850 7.72 -7.93 -3.61
C SER A 850 8.57 -6.85 -2.97
N GLY A 851 8.31 -5.62 -3.30
CA GLY A 851 8.97 -4.44 -2.72
C GLY A 851 8.53 -4.11 -1.30
N TYR A 852 7.72 -4.97 -0.68
CA TYR A 852 7.25 -4.81 0.70
C TYR A 852 8.22 -5.36 1.75
N SER A 853 9.51 -5.25 1.55
CA SER A 853 10.37 -5.22 2.73
C SER A 853 10.31 -3.80 3.30
N LEU A 854 10.19 -3.68 4.59
CA LEU A 854 10.43 -2.42 5.33
C LEU A 854 11.82 -1.84 5.01
N GLN A 855 12.62 -2.58 4.28
CA GLN A 855 13.92 -2.25 3.70
C GLN A 855 13.87 -2.69 2.22
N GLY A 856 14.16 -1.78 1.30
CA GLY A 856 14.36 -2.13 -0.10
C GLY A 856 15.37 -3.27 -0.19
N ARG A 857 14.95 -4.41 -0.74
CA ARG A 857 15.84 -5.56 -0.93
C ARG A 857 16.68 -5.38 -2.17
N PRO A 858 17.99 -5.63 -2.06
CA PRO A 858 18.74 -6.08 -3.22
C PRO A 858 18.46 -7.58 -3.43
N GLU A 859 18.61 -8.03 -4.63
CA GLU A 859 18.88 -9.44 -4.90
C GLU A 859 20.18 -9.86 -4.28
#